data_c0eefd44c36e296886648e0c0a88ee0c
#
_entry.id   c0eefd44c36e296886648e0c0a88ee0c
#
_cell.length_a   1.000
_cell.length_b   1.000
_cell.length_c   1.000
_cell.angle_alpha   90.00
_cell.angle_beta   90.00
_cell.angle_gamma   90.00
#
_symmetry.space_group_name_H-M   'P 1'
#
loop_
_entity.id
_entity.type
_entity.pdbx_description
1 polymer ?
#
loop_
_entity_poly.entity_id
_entity_poly.type
_entity_poly.pdbx_seq_one_letter_code
_entity_poly.pdbx_strand_id
1 'polypeptide(L)'
;MKLPKTYEPGLYESEIYALWEKSNAFAPAGQGKSYSIVMPPPNANADAHLGHALTVALEDIAVRYHRMKGERALLLPGADHAGFETQSVYEKQLAKEGKSRFDFSRDDLYGQIYDFVGKNRTNFESQLRKLGVGCDWDKFTFTLDQKIVSRAYATFKQMWDEGLIYRGERLVNYCTFHGTGFADIEVAYKEEKGKLWHIRYELTDGSGELVVATTRPETMFGDTAVAIHSKDKRYQKFIGKTVKLPLTNREIPIIVDDFVDLEFGTGAVKITPAHDPNDFEVGKRHDLPMPSVITHEGTMASDIPEDFRGLPVDAARLLVVQHLEEQGYLLKTDEHIHNVGHCYKCDTVIQPLLLDQWFVDMKPLAEKAIEVLEADKIAFYPATKKDQLITYLKGLHDWNISRQIAWGIPVPAFQNVDNPDDWIYDERVHEEIISVDGKTYRRDADVLDTWFSSSSWPYATLDYPESQDFKDFYPLSLMETGGEILYPWVSRMLMLGLYVTGDIPFESVYIHGYVMAEDGSKMSKSVGNVINPMPVLEQYGSDALRMGLIASRAPAVNRGYDSRKVEDARNFCNKLWNIARYIEDKVGGHHIDAAQATAQTDADAWLLSKLQQSSDEIAFSLDNYRFAEAYDALYHFVWDDFADWYIEASKAQPNLPLLAMALESILKMAHPFAPFVTETIWQTLGWKTDSLLVTSLWPQTPDYDKVKAASFESIKELVTEIRSTMKNVGTSKANLAYRNAAAISANKELLHKLARIQDITESDGSDGIKLTQTHFTCWIELDSDVATQYRSKLAEQFEAEQGSVERLQGRLANKSYVDNAPATIVAETKRQLDEAQQRLEAIRVERERFGA
;
A
#
# COMPACT_ATOMS: atom_id res chain seq x y z
N MET A 1 26.35 5.54 -31.64
CA MET A 1 26.99 6.32 -30.54
C MET A 1 27.55 5.34 -29.53
N LYS A 2 28.70 5.59 -28.90
CA LYS A 2 29.18 4.73 -27.81
C LYS A 2 28.55 5.18 -26.49
N LEU A 3 28.16 4.21 -25.66
CA LEU A 3 27.66 4.45 -24.30
C LEU A 3 28.72 5.18 -23.45
N PRO A 4 28.42 6.34 -22.80
CA PRO A 4 29.38 7.05 -21.93
C PRO A 4 29.80 6.23 -20.72
N LYS A 5 30.82 6.70 -19.98
CA LYS A 5 31.41 5.96 -18.87
C LYS A 5 30.43 5.67 -17.74
N THR A 6 29.55 6.59 -17.43
CA THR A 6 28.54 6.53 -16.37
C THR A 6 27.16 6.81 -16.92
N TYR A 7 26.17 6.19 -16.32
CA TYR A 7 24.76 6.51 -16.56
C TYR A 7 24.37 7.71 -15.70
N GLU A 8 23.85 8.76 -16.33
CA GLU A 8 23.34 9.96 -15.68
C GLU A 8 21.85 10.12 -16.04
N PRO A 9 20.90 9.71 -15.19
CA PRO A 9 19.47 9.66 -15.50
C PRO A 9 18.91 10.97 -16.06
N GLY A 10 19.30 12.10 -15.45
CA GLY A 10 18.82 13.42 -15.85
C GLY A 10 19.13 13.84 -17.29
N LEU A 11 20.08 13.15 -17.97
CA LEU A 11 20.39 13.41 -19.37
C LEU A 11 19.45 12.68 -20.34
N TYR A 12 18.73 11.64 -19.88
CA TYR A 12 18.00 10.73 -20.77
C TYR A 12 16.51 10.62 -20.46
N GLU A 13 16.10 10.64 -19.19
CA GLU A 13 14.73 10.28 -18.78
C GLU A 13 13.66 11.11 -19.51
N SER A 14 13.84 12.42 -19.63
CA SER A 14 12.87 13.28 -20.32
C SER A 14 12.75 12.98 -21.81
N GLU A 15 13.88 12.69 -22.49
CA GLU A 15 13.90 12.38 -23.92
C GLU A 15 13.28 11.01 -24.19
N ILE A 16 13.56 10.02 -23.35
CA ILE A 16 12.98 8.68 -23.44
C ILE A 16 11.47 8.73 -23.21
N TYR A 17 11.01 9.48 -22.19
CA TYR A 17 9.59 9.62 -21.97
C TYR A 17 8.85 10.27 -23.16
N ALA A 18 9.41 11.35 -23.68
CA ALA A 18 8.88 12.00 -24.88
C ALA A 18 8.87 11.08 -26.13
N LEU A 19 9.86 10.18 -26.25
CA LEU A 19 9.90 9.18 -27.31
C LEU A 19 8.72 8.20 -27.18
N TRP A 20 8.42 7.70 -25.97
CA TRP A 20 7.29 6.81 -25.73
C TRP A 20 5.95 7.48 -26.03
N GLU A 21 5.72 8.71 -25.57
CA GLU A 21 4.48 9.45 -25.85
C GLU A 21 4.32 9.69 -27.35
N LYS A 22 5.35 10.20 -28.03
CA LYS A 22 5.31 10.46 -29.47
C LYS A 22 5.03 9.21 -30.31
N SER A 23 5.48 8.05 -29.84
CA SER A 23 5.28 6.77 -30.51
C SER A 23 3.97 6.08 -30.12
N ASN A 24 3.14 6.70 -29.30
CA ASN A 24 1.92 6.11 -28.75
C ASN A 24 2.15 4.72 -28.12
N ALA A 25 3.30 4.54 -27.44
CA ALA A 25 3.77 3.25 -26.94
C ALA A 25 2.92 2.70 -25.80
N PHE A 26 2.11 3.52 -25.18
CA PHE A 26 1.29 3.18 -24.00
C PHE A 26 -0.14 2.79 -24.36
N ALA A 27 -0.59 3.06 -25.58
CA ALA A 27 -1.90 2.61 -26.05
C ALA A 27 -1.97 1.09 -26.08
N PRO A 28 -3.16 0.49 -25.80
CA PRO A 28 -3.35 -0.95 -25.89
C PRO A 28 -3.08 -1.45 -27.30
N ALA A 29 -2.11 -2.35 -27.43
CA ALA A 29 -1.72 -2.97 -28.70
C ALA A 29 -1.63 -4.48 -28.52
N GLY A 30 -1.64 -5.23 -29.63
CA GLY A 30 -1.56 -6.68 -29.60
C GLY A 30 -2.91 -7.36 -29.85
N GLN A 31 -2.91 -8.68 -29.84
CA GLN A 31 -4.09 -9.53 -30.10
C GLN A 31 -4.34 -10.54 -28.98
N GLY A 32 -3.58 -10.46 -27.91
CA GLY A 32 -3.71 -11.32 -26.74
C GLY A 32 -4.91 -10.96 -25.86
N LYS A 33 -5.00 -11.64 -24.71
CA LYS A 33 -5.96 -11.31 -23.63
C LYS A 33 -5.82 -9.83 -23.25
N SER A 34 -6.93 -9.20 -22.85
CA SER A 34 -6.88 -7.85 -22.29
C SER A 34 -6.34 -7.91 -20.86
N TYR A 35 -5.52 -6.92 -20.50
CA TYR A 35 -5.08 -6.66 -19.15
C TYR A 35 -5.28 -5.17 -18.84
N SER A 36 -6.02 -4.86 -17.79
CA SER A 36 -6.41 -3.48 -17.50
C SER A 36 -6.27 -3.12 -16.03
N ILE A 37 -5.76 -1.92 -15.80
CA ILE A 37 -5.69 -1.27 -14.50
C ILE A 37 -6.25 0.14 -14.63
N VAL A 38 -7.03 0.56 -13.64
CA VAL A 38 -7.42 1.94 -13.45
C VAL A 38 -6.67 2.49 -12.26
N MET A 39 -5.84 3.50 -12.47
CA MET A 39 -5.07 4.15 -11.40
C MET A 39 -6.03 4.71 -10.35
N PRO A 40 -5.83 4.48 -9.03
CA PRO A 40 -6.52 5.22 -8.00
C PRO A 40 -6.36 6.73 -8.26
N PRO A 41 -7.44 7.47 -8.54
CA PRO A 41 -7.31 8.85 -8.96
C PRO A 41 -6.79 9.70 -7.79
N PRO A 42 -5.60 10.30 -7.90
CA PRO A 42 -5.07 11.11 -6.81
C PRO A 42 -5.89 12.38 -6.60
N ASN A 43 -5.98 12.82 -5.34
CA ASN A 43 -6.61 14.09 -5.03
C ASN A 43 -5.83 15.25 -5.68
N ALA A 44 -6.46 15.99 -6.58
CA ALA A 44 -5.84 17.10 -7.32
C ALA A 44 -5.65 18.35 -6.44
N ASN A 45 -5.06 18.20 -5.26
CA ASN A 45 -4.93 19.27 -4.25
C ASN A 45 -3.51 19.44 -3.67
N ALA A 46 -2.54 18.63 -4.12
CA ALA A 46 -1.16 18.70 -3.64
C ALA A 46 -0.19 17.93 -4.57
N ASP A 47 1.12 18.10 -4.32
CA ASP A 47 2.19 17.34 -4.97
C ASP A 47 2.14 15.85 -4.64
N ALA A 48 2.78 15.04 -5.50
CA ALA A 48 2.99 13.62 -5.27
C ALA A 48 3.86 13.37 -4.02
N HIS A 49 3.61 12.26 -3.35
CA HIS A 49 4.41 11.74 -2.24
C HIS A 49 4.88 10.31 -2.54
N LEU A 50 5.74 9.73 -1.69
CA LEU A 50 6.28 8.39 -1.91
C LEU A 50 5.22 7.29 -2.03
N GLY A 51 4.05 7.47 -1.41
CA GLY A 51 2.91 6.54 -1.60
C GLY A 51 2.46 6.50 -3.06
N HIS A 52 2.26 7.67 -3.70
CA HIS A 52 1.94 7.74 -5.13
C HIS A 52 3.05 7.13 -6.01
N ALA A 53 4.33 7.37 -5.65
CA ALA A 53 5.43 6.76 -6.38
C ALA A 53 5.45 5.23 -6.27
N LEU A 54 5.04 4.66 -5.13
CA LEU A 54 4.90 3.22 -4.95
C LEU A 54 3.76 2.66 -5.79
N THR A 55 2.55 3.26 -5.74
CA THR A 55 1.40 2.89 -6.59
C THR A 55 1.80 2.89 -8.06
N VAL A 56 2.41 3.99 -8.55
CA VAL A 56 2.90 4.08 -9.93
C VAL A 56 3.87 2.95 -10.26
N ALA A 57 4.82 2.64 -9.37
CA ALA A 57 5.79 1.57 -9.62
C ALA A 57 5.12 0.20 -9.75
N LEU A 58 4.18 -0.13 -8.85
CA LEU A 58 3.50 -1.43 -8.85
C LEU A 58 2.62 -1.62 -10.09
N GLU A 59 1.77 -0.62 -10.41
CA GLU A 59 0.87 -0.66 -11.55
C GLU A 59 1.63 -0.70 -12.89
N ASP A 60 2.64 0.17 -13.03
CA ASP A 60 3.41 0.27 -14.25
C ASP A 60 4.27 -0.98 -14.53
N ILE A 61 4.85 -1.60 -13.48
CA ILE A 61 5.55 -2.89 -13.61
C ILE A 61 4.60 -3.96 -14.16
N ALA A 62 3.40 -4.07 -13.58
CA ALA A 62 2.42 -5.04 -14.02
C ALA A 62 2.00 -4.80 -15.48
N VAL A 63 1.65 -3.57 -15.83
CA VAL A 63 1.20 -3.22 -17.20
C VAL A 63 2.31 -3.39 -18.23
N ARG A 64 3.56 -2.99 -17.94
CA ARG A 64 4.71 -3.21 -18.85
C ARG A 64 4.96 -4.70 -19.07
N TYR A 65 4.93 -5.50 -18.00
CA TYR A 65 5.10 -6.95 -18.11
C TYR A 65 4.02 -7.59 -18.99
N HIS A 66 2.74 -7.30 -18.74
CA HIS A 66 1.63 -7.84 -19.54
C HIS A 66 1.67 -7.37 -21.00
N ARG A 67 2.08 -6.12 -21.26
CA ARG A 67 2.36 -5.62 -22.62
C ARG A 67 3.45 -6.45 -23.29
N MET A 68 4.54 -6.75 -22.59
CA MET A 68 5.63 -7.59 -23.10
C MET A 68 5.24 -9.07 -23.28
N LYS A 69 4.19 -9.57 -22.61
CA LYS A 69 3.57 -10.86 -22.92
C LYS A 69 2.79 -10.86 -24.25
N GLY A 70 2.58 -9.71 -24.86
CA GLY A 70 1.76 -9.55 -26.06
C GLY A 70 0.27 -9.37 -25.77
N GLU A 71 -0.10 -9.14 -24.52
CA GLU A 71 -1.46 -8.85 -24.10
C GLU A 71 -1.82 -7.38 -24.43
N ARG A 72 -3.13 -7.11 -24.60
CA ARG A 72 -3.62 -5.74 -24.77
C ARG A 72 -3.66 -5.06 -23.41
N ALA A 73 -2.56 -4.43 -23.03
CA ALA A 73 -2.38 -3.86 -21.69
C ALA A 73 -2.76 -2.38 -21.66
N LEU A 74 -3.69 -2.02 -20.77
CA LEU A 74 -4.22 -0.67 -20.57
C LEU A 74 -4.00 -0.22 -19.12
N LEU A 75 -3.37 0.94 -18.93
CA LEU A 75 -3.36 1.68 -17.66
C LEU A 75 -4.07 3.02 -17.87
N LEU A 76 -5.18 3.22 -17.16
CA LEU A 76 -5.97 4.44 -17.23
C LEU A 76 -5.55 5.43 -16.14
N PRO A 77 -5.06 6.63 -16.51
CA PRO A 77 -4.74 7.67 -15.54
C PRO A 77 -5.98 8.51 -15.21
N GLY A 78 -5.96 9.15 -14.05
CA GLY A 78 -7.00 10.10 -13.70
C GLY A 78 -6.68 10.93 -12.47
N ALA A 79 -7.64 11.77 -12.05
CA ALA A 79 -7.56 12.59 -10.85
C ALA A 79 -8.94 12.72 -10.19
N ASP A 80 -8.96 12.82 -8.86
CA ASP A 80 -10.18 13.06 -8.08
C ASP A 80 -10.29 14.53 -7.70
N HIS A 81 -11.51 15.08 -7.80
CA HIS A 81 -11.86 16.39 -7.26
C HIS A 81 -11.83 16.40 -5.72
N ALA A 82 -12.02 15.23 -5.11
CA ALA A 82 -11.89 14.97 -3.67
C ALA A 82 -12.67 15.97 -2.80
N GLY A 83 -13.90 16.26 -3.15
CA GLY A 83 -14.89 17.07 -2.46
C GLY A 83 -14.40 17.82 -1.22
N PHE A 84 -14.77 17.34 -0.05
CA PHE A 84 -14.40 17.92 1.24
C PHE A 84 -12.88 18.05 1.47
N GLU A 85 -12.09 17.06 1.03
CA GLU A 85 -10.64 17.06 1.16
C GLU A 85 -10.01 18.29 0.49
N THR A 86 -10.38 18.56 -0.74
CA THR A 86 -9.84 19.68 -1.53
C THR A 86 -10.31 21.02 -1.01
N GLN A 87 -11.62 21.14 -0.67
CA GLN A 87 -12.12 22.37 -0.08
C GLN A 87 -11.40 22.69 1.25
N SER A 88 -11.20 21.71 2.12
CA SER A 88 -10.46 21.89 3.39
C SER A 88 -8.99 22.33 3.18
N VAL A 89 -8.32 21.84 2.13
CA VAL A 89 -6.96 22.30 1.77
C VAL A 89 -6.99 23.74 1.31
N TYR A 90 -7.96 24.10 0.46
CA TYR A 90 -8.11 25.47 -0.04
C TYR A 90 -8.48 26.47 1.08
N GLU A 91 -9.37 26.10 2.00
CA GLU A 91 -9.71 26.91 3.18
C GLU A 91 -8.49 27.22 4.07
N LYS A 92 -7.59 26.25 4.25
CA LYS A 92 -6.31 26.47 4.93
C LYS A 92 -5.41 27.47 4.21
N GLN A 93 -5.47 27.49 2.86
CA GLN A 93 -4.76 28.52 2.08
C GLN A 93 -5.40 29.90 2.27
N LEU A 94 -6.73 30.01 2.19
CA LEU A 94 -7.45 31.26 2.47
C LEU A 94 -7.13 31.82 3.86
N ALA A 95 -7.10 30.97 4.88
CA ALA A 95 -6.76 31.36 6.25
C ALA A 95 -5.35 31.97 6.37
N LYS A 96 -4.36 31.48 5.60
CA LYS A 96 -3.02 32.09 5.53
C LYS A 96 -3.04 33.49 4.90
N GLU A 97 -4.02 33.76 4.04
CA GLU A 97 -4.27 35.07 3.44
C GLU A 97 -5.16 35.98 4.31
N GLY A 98 -5.57 35.51 5.47
CA GLY A 98 -6.49 36.23 6.39
C GLY A 98 -7.94 36.26 5.92
N LYS A 99 -8.31 35.32 5.03
CA LYS A 99 -9.66 35.18 4.45
C LYS A 99 -10.35 33.93 4.97
N SER A 100 -11.67 33.90 4.88
CA SER A 100 -12.54 32.77 5.21
C SER A 100 -13.39 32.41 4.00
N ARG A 101 -13.84 31.13 3.92
CA ARG A 101 -14.83 30.71 2.92
C ARG A 101 -16.12 31.54 2.95
N PHE A 102 -16.48 32.09 4.10
CA PHE A 102 -17.68 32.92 4.30
C PHE A 102 -17.55 34.33 3.70
N ASP A 103 -16.35 34.72 3.24
CA ASP A 103 -16.12 36.01 2.53
C ASP A 103 -16.54 35.93 1.06
N PHE A 104 -16.93 34.73 0.55
CA PHE A 104 -17.25 34.48 -0.84
C PHE A 104 -18.67 33.91 -0.99
N SER A 105 -19.29 34.16 -2.14
CA SER A 105 -20.44 33.36 -2.54
C SER A 105 -20.04 31.91 -2.81
N ARG A 106 -21.00 30.99 -2.78
CA ARG A 106 -20.76 29.58 -3.07
C ARG A 106 -20.14 29.37 -4.46
N ASP A 107 -20.66 30.08 -5.46
CA ASP A 107 -20.20 29.97 -6.85
C ASP A 107 -18.80 30.56 -7.03
N ASP A 108 -18.52 31.71 -6.38
CA ASP A 108 -17.16 32.27 -6.40
C ASP A 108 -16.15 31.35 -5.72
N LEU A 109 -16.50 30.76 -4.59
CA LEU A 109 -15.66 29.79 -3.89
C LEU A 109 -15.41 28.54 -4.76
N TYR A 110 -16.47 28.02 -5.40
CA TYR A 110 -16.35 26.90 -6.32
C TYR A 110 -15.39 27.21 -7.48
N GLY A 111 -15.55 28.37 -8.14
CA GLY A 111 -14.66 28.81 -9.23
C GLY A 111 -13.19 28.92 -8.80
N GLN A 112 -12.93 29.49 -7.62
CA GLN A 112 -11.57 29.60 -7.08
C GLN A 112 -10.96 28.22 -6.79
N ILE A 113 -11.73 27.27 -6.24
CA ILE A 113 -11.27 25.91 -6.01
C ILE A 113 -11.03 25.20 -7.33
N TYR A 114 -11.88 25.41 -8.34
CA TYR A 114 -11.71 24.82 -9.66
C TYR A 114 -10.38 25.22 -10.31
N ASP A 115 -10.02 26.52 -10.24
CA ASP A 115 -8.75 27.04 -10.72
C ASP A 115 -7.55 26.48 -9.95
N PHE A 116 -7.69 26.36 -8.63
CA PHE A 116 -6.67 25.75 -7.78
C PHE A 116 -6.42 24.29 -8.14
N VAL A 117 -7.48 23.50 -8.31
CA VAL A 117 -7.43 22.10 -8.72
C VAL A 117 -6.82 21.95 -10.12
N GLY A 118 -7.18 22.82 -11.08
CA GLY A 118 -6.63 22.81 -12.43
C GLY A 118 -5.09 22.94 -12.44
N LYS A 119 -4.55 23.85 -11.64
CA LYS A 119 -3.09 24.03 -11.50
C LYS A 119 -2.41 22.81 -10.87
N ASN A 120 -2.97 22.29 -9.79
CA ASN A 120 -2.42 21.11 -9.11
C ASN A 120 -2.46 19.86 -9.99
N ARG A 121 -3.54 19.64 -10.76
CA ARG A 121 -3.67 18.55 -11.71
C ARG A 121 -2.55 18.56 -12.74
N THR A 122 -2.31 19.70 -13.41
CA THR A 122 -1.24 19.82 -14.40
C THR A 122 0.15 19.54 -13.81
N ASN A 123 0.40 20.03 -12.59
CA ASN A 123 1.66 19.75 -11.88
C ASN A 123 1.79 18.26 -11.55
N PHE A 124 0.73 17.63 -11.04
CA PHE A 124 0.72 16.22 -10.69
C PHE A 124 0.94 15.32 -11.93
N GLU A 125 0.29 15.61 -13.07
CA GLU A 125 0.53 14.91 -14.34
C GLU A 125 2.01 14.98 -14.76
N SER A 126 2.64 16.15 -14.61
CA SER A 126 4.08 16.31 -14.86
C SER A 126 4.93 15.44 -13.93
N GLN A 127 4.55 15.33 -12.66
CA GLN A 127 5.25 14.46 -11.68
C GLN A 127 5.07 12.97 -11.99
N LEU A 128 3.90 12.54 -12.44
CA LEU A 128 3.66 11.16 -12.89
C LEU A 128 4.54 10.80 -14.11
N ARG A 129 4.69 11.73 -15.07
CA ARG A 129 5.60 11.53 -16.21
C ARG A 129 7.05 11.35 -15.76
N LYS A 130 7.50 12.15 -14.80
CA LYS A 130 8.84 11.99 -14.21
C LYS A 130 9.02 10.67 -13.47
N LEU A 131 7.96 10.13 -12.88
CA LEU A 131 7.96 8.78 -12.27
C LEU A 131 7.95 7.66 -13.31
N GLY A 132 7.79 7.97 -14.60
CA GLY A 132 7.91 7.03 -15.70
C GLY A 132 6.66 6.16 -15.93
N VAL A 133 5.48 6.61 -15.52
CA VAL A 133 4.24 5.83 -15.70
C VAL A 133 3.89 5.67 -17.19
N GLY A 134 3.65 4.44 -17.61
CA GLY A 134 3.30 4.09 -18.98
C GLY A 134 1.78 3.97 -19.19
N CYS A 135 1.04 5.04 -18.92
CA CYS A 135 -0.42 5.09 -19.04
C CYS A 135 -0.88 5.74 -20.35
N ASP A 136 -2.13 5.47 -20.74
CA ASP A 136 -2.78 6.09 -21.91
C ASP A 136 -3.28 7.48 -21.54
N TRP A 137 -2.45 8.51 -21.80
CA TRP A 137 -2.76 9.91 -21.47
C TRP A 137 -3.97 10.47 -22.22
N ASP A 138 -4.30 9.93 -23.39
CA ASP A 138 -5.46 10.39 -24.18
C ASP A 138 -6.78 10.01 -23.48
N LYS A 139 -6.72 9.06 -22.55
CA LYS A 139 -7.85 8.59 -21.72
C LYS A 139 -7.83 9.14 -20.30
N PHE A 140 -6.99 10.17 -20.03
CA PHE A 140 -7.01 10.81 -18.71
C PHE A 140 -8.41 11.26 -18.33
N THR A 141 -8.86 10.91 -17.14
CA THR A 141 -10.22 11.20 -16.66
C THR A 141 -10.18 11.94 -15.32
N PHE A 142 -10.96 13.02 -15.23
CA PHE A 142 -11.16 13.76 -13.98
C PHE A 142 -12.58 13.48 -13.44
N THR A 143 -12.75 13.32 -12.13
CA THR A 143 -14.04 12.96 -11.55
C THR A 143 -15.15 14.01 -11.71
N LEU A 144 -14.83 15.26 -12.15
CA LEU A 144 -15.81 16.26 -12.58
C LEU A 144 -15.98 16.35 -14.11
N ASP A 145 -15.35 15.45 -14.89
CA ASP A 145 -15.64 15.38 -16.32
C ASP A 145 -17.10 14.97 -16.55
N GLN A 146 -17.70 15.54 -17.60
CA GLN A 146 -19.13 15.33 -17.89
C GLN A 146 -19.53 13.86 -17.92
N LYS A 147 -18.68 12.96 -18.45
CA LYS A 147 -18.96 11.54 -18.51
C LYS A 147 -19.09 10.90 -17.12
N ILE A 148 -18.31 11.32 -16.15
CA ILE A 148 -18.36 10.82 -14.76
C ILE A 148 -19.58 11.41 -14.05
N VAL A 149 -19.82 12.72 -14.20
CA VAL A 149 -21.00 13.40 -13.61
C VAL A 149 -22.28 12.78 -14.15
N SER A 150 -22.40 12.60 -15.47
CA SER A 150 -23.56 11.95 -16.08
C SER A 150 -23.77 10.51 -15.59
N ARG A 151 -22.68 9.77 -15.36
CA ARG A 151 -22.74 8.42 -14.80
C ARG A 151 -23.22 8.44 -13.34
N ALA A 152 -22.71 9.36 -12.54
CA ALA A 152 -23.15 9.54 -11.15
C ALA A 152 -24.67 9.86 -11.10
N TYR A 153 -25.15 10.75 -11.97
CA TYR A 153 -26.57 11.10 -12.04
C TYR A 153 -27.44 9.92 -12.53
N ALA A 154 -26.99 9.19 -13.54
CA ALA A 154 -27.71 8.00 -13.99
C ALA A 154 -27.83 6.92 -12.89
N THR A 155 -26.74 6.72 -12.12
CA THR A 155 -26.74 5.81 -10.96
C THR A 155 -27.67 6.32 -9.85
N PHE A 156 -27.62 7.61 -9.54
CA PHE A 156 -28.50 8.24 -8.57
C PHE A 156 -29.97 8.08 -8.98
N LYS A 157 -30.30 8.35 -10.25
CA LYS A 157 -31.66 8.20 -10.80
C LYS A 157 -32.18 6.77 -10.69
N GLN A 158 -31.34 5.80 -11.08
CA GLN A 158 -31.75 4.38 -11.00
C GLN A 158 -32.05 3.98 -9.55
N MET A 159 -31.14 4.34 -8.60
CA MET A 159 -31.33 4.05 -7.18
C MET A 159 -32.55 4.79 -6.58
N TRP A 160 -32.80 6.02 -7.04
CA TRP A 160 -34.00 6.79 -6.67
C TRP A 160 -35.28 6.07 -7.10
N ASP A 161 -35.36 5.67 -8.36
CA ASP A 161 -36.52 4.99 -8.91
C ASP A 161 -36.79 3.62 -8.26
N GLU A 162 -35.76 2.94 -7.80
CA GLU A 162 -35.83 1.67 -7.08
C GLU A 162 -36.05 1.83 -5.57
N GLY A 163 -36.03 3.06 -5.05
CA GLY A 163 -36.19 3.36 -3.62
C GLY A 163 -34.99 3.06 -2.74
N LEU A 164 -33.81 2.85 -3.34
CA LEU A 164 -32.55 2.65 -2.61
C LEU A 164 -31.94 3.98 -2.14
N ILE A 165 -32.17 5.07 -2.86
CA ILE A 165 -31.85 6.44 -2.40
C ILE A 165 -33.10 7.04 -1.80
N TYR A 166 -32.97 7.54 -0.59
CA TYR A 166 -34.03 8.21 0.14
C TYR A 166 -33.53 9.44 0.89
N ARG A 167 -34.40 10.38 1.16
CA ARG A 167 -34.18 11.50 2.07
C ARG A 167 -34.88 11.22 3.39
N GLY A 168 -34.20 11.45 4.50
CA GLY A 168 -34.81 11.23 5.80
C GLY A 168 -33.96 11.77 6.94
N GLU A 169 -34.61 11.94 8.06
CA GLU A 169 -33.97 12.36 9.30
C GLU A 169 -33.26 11.18 9.95
N ARG A 170 -31.93 11.29 10.07
CA ARG A 170 -31.06 10.30 10.68
C ARG A 170 -30.03 10.97 11.54
N LEU A 171 -29.47 10.20 12.48
CA LEU A 171 -28.32 10.66 13.25
C LEU A 171 -27.07 10.63 12.35
N VAL A 172 -26.43 11.80 12.18
CA VAL A 172 -25.29 12.00 11.29
C VAL A 172 -24.09 12.48 12.13
N ASN A 173 -22.91 11.95 11.84
CA ASN A 173 -21.67 12.49 12.40
C ASN A 173 -21.38 13.86 11.81
N TYR A 174 -21.50 14.91 12.61
CA TYR A 174 -21.41 16.29 12.13
C TYR A 174 -20.21 17.04 12.70
N CYS A 175 -19.44 17.68 11.84
CA CYS A 175 -18.35 18.58 12.25
C CYS A 175 -18.86 20.02 12.32
N THR A 176 -18.98 20.56 13.51
CA THR A 176 -19.47 21.94 13.75
C THR A 176 -18.53 23.01 13.23
N PHE A 177 -17.22 22.73 13.11
CA PHE A 177 -16.24 23.66 12.53
C PHE A 177 -16.40 23.77 11.00
N HIS A 178 -16.56 22.64 10.31
CA HIS A 178 -16.72 22.62 8.86
C HIS A 178 -18.19 22.76 8.40
N GLY A 179 -19.15 22.59 9.30
CA GLY A 179 -20.58 22.71 9.00
C GLY A 179 -21.05 21.62 8.02
N THR A 180 -20.58 20.38 8.14
CA THR A 180 -20.97 19.27 7.24
C THR A 180 -21.00 17.93 7.96
N GLY A 181 -21.86 17.03 7.45
CA GLY A 181 -21.95 15.64 7.88
C GLY A 181 -20.89 14.75 7.24
N PHE A 182 -20.60 13.63 7.90
CA PHE A 182 -19.65 12.61 7.50
C PHE A 182 -20.26 11.20 7.58
N ALA A 183 -19.82 10.30 6.75
CA ALA A 183 -20.08 8.87 6.92
C ALA A 183 -19.22 8.32 8.08
N ASP A 184 -19.64 7.21 8.72
CA ASP A 184 -18.95 6.63 9.89
C ASP A 184 -17.46 6.36 9.64
N ILE A 185 -17.12 5.94 8.43
CA ILE A 185 -15.72 5.64 8.04
C ILE A 185 -14.82 6.89 7.95
N GLU A 186 -15.37 8.08 7.92
CA GLU A 186 -14.64 9.35 7.85
C GLU A 186 -14.35 9.93 9.24
N VAL A 187 -14.81 9.28 10.33
CA VAL A 187 -14.58 9.71 11.71
C VAL A 187 -13.30 9.11 12.26
N ALA A 188 -12.41 9.95 12.77
CA ALA A 188 -11.16 9.55 13.42
C ALA A 188 -11.39 9.34 14.92
N TYR A 189 -11.42 8.09 15.37
CA TYR A 189 -11.57 7.80 16.80
C TYR A 189 -10.23 7.88 17.52
N LYS A 190 -10.23 8.60 18.66
CA LYS A 190 -9.08 8.74 19.56
C LYS A 190 -9.44 8.30 20.96
N GLU A 191 -8.51 7.59 21.59
CA GLU A 191 -8.63 7.28 23.01
C GLU A 191 -8.31 8.55 23.84
N GLU A 192 -9.28 8.99 24.65
CA GLU A 192 -9.15 10.17 25.49
C GLU A 192 -9.42 9.84 26.95
N LYS A 193 -8.71 10.57 27.82
CA LYS A 193 -8.96 10.58 29.26
C LYS A 193 -10.09 11.57 29.56
N GLY A 194 -11.26 11.03 29.76
CA GLY A 194 -12.45 11.79 30.14
C GLY A 194 -12.92 11.49 31.56
N LYS A 195 -14.14 11.84 31.83
CA LYS A 195 -14.81 11.60 33.09
C LYS A 195 -16.15 10.90 32.87
N LEU A 196 -16.55 10.08 33.80
CA LEU A 196 -17.86 9.45 33.86
C LEU A 196 -18.61 10.03 35.08
N TRP A 197 -19.69 10.78 34.81
CA TRP A 197 -20.49 11.45 35.86
C TRP A 197 -21.70 10.58 36.22
N HIS A 198 -21.86 10.28 37.51
CA HIS A 198 -22.97 9.51 38.05
C HIS A 198 -24.03 10.49 38.57
N ILE A 199 -25.19 10.54 37.89
CA ILE A 199 -26.24 11.51 38.09
C ILE A 199 -27.50 10.82 38.63
N ARG A 200 -28.08 11.36 39.66
CA ARG A 200 -29.30 10.90 40.28
C ARG A 200 -30.55 11.41 39.56
N TYR A 201 -31.42 10.52 39.15
CA TYR A 201 -32.74 10.79 38.60
C TYR A 201 -33.82 10.32 39.60
N GLU A 202 -34.51 11.28 40.24
CA GLU A 202 -35.54 10.96 41.27
C GLU A 202 -36.81 10.44 40.58
N LEU A 203 -37.43 9.38 41.14
CA LEU A 203 -38.76 8.96 40.71
C LEU A 203 -39.78 10.06 41.00
N THR A 204 -40.72 10.29 40.08
CA THR A 204 -41.73 11.31 40.18
C THR A 204 -42.65 11.10 41.37
N ASP A 205 -42.96 9.86 41.75
CA ASP A 205 -43.76 9.45 42.88
C ASP A 205 -43.03 9.47 44.23
N GLY A 206 -41.74 9.85 44.23
CA GLY A 206 -40.89 9.88 45.43
C GLY A 206 -40.53 8.53 46.01
N SER A 207 -40.82 7.43 45.36
CA SER A 207 -40.56 6.06 45.87
C SER A 207 -39.10 5.58 45.70
N GLY A 208 -38.21 6.40 45.16
CA GLY A 208 -36.79 6.07 45.01
C GLY A 208 -36.09 6.92 43.93
N GLU A 209 -34.97 6.41 43.47
CA GLU A 209 -34.14 7.09 42.46
C GLU A 209 -33.48 6.03 41.53
N LEU A 210 -33.11 6.49 40.34
CA LEU A 210 -32.20 5.78 39.44
C LEU A 210 -30.89 6.58 39.35
N VAL A 211 -29.77 5.92 39.20
CA VAL A 211 -28.47 6.53 38.96
C VAL A 211 -28.05 6.19 37.54
N VAL A 212 -27.83 7.19 36.72
CA VAL A 212 -27.29 7.03 35.36
C VAL A 212 -25.83 7.51 35.33
N ALA A 213 -25.04 6.92 34.43
CA ALA A 213 -23.65 7.34 34.24
C ALA A 213 -23.44 7.81 32.82
N THR A 214 -22.82 8.98 32.62
CA THR A 214 -22.61 9.55 31.29
C THR A 214 -21.25 10.26 31.18
N THR A 215 -20.67 10.23 29.97
CA THR A 215 -19.50 11.02 29.58
C THR A 215 -19.90 12.39 28.98
N ARG A 216 -21.20 12.60 28.72
CA ARG A 216 -21.76 13.79 28.06
C ARG A 216 -22.94 14.40 28.84
N PRO A 217 -22.71 14.94 30.05
CA PRO A 217 -23.81 15.47 30.88
C PRO A 217 -24.56 16.65 30.24
N GLU A 218 -23.94 17.40 29.33
CA GLU A 218 -24.58 18.49 28.60
C GLU A 218 -25.75 18.03 27.70
N THR A 219 -25.74 16.80 27.24
CA THR A 219 -26.81 16.24 26.37
C THR A 219 -28.05 15.80 27.17
N MET A 220 -27.98 15.77 28.50
CA MET A 220 -29.10 15.33 29.35
C MET A 220 -30.41 16.08 29.12
N PHE A 221 -30.36 17.34 28.67
CA PHE A 221 -31.54 18.09 28.31
C PHE A 221 -32.34 17.49 27.15
N GLY A 222 -31.71 16.62 26.34
CA GLY A 222 -32.32 15.82 25.30
C GLY A 222 -32.77 14.44 25.72
N ASP A 223 -32.64 14.07 27.00
CA ASP A 223 -33.08 12.76 27.48
C ASP A 223 -34.60 12.61 27.37
N THR A 224 -35.05 11.48 26.85
CA THR A 224 -36.46 11.16 26.63
C THR A 224 -36.93 9.90 27.34
N ALA A 225 -35.98 9.11 27.86
CA ALA A 225 -36.25 7.94 28.71
C ALA A 225 -35.03 7.56 29.56
N VAL A 226 -35.24 6.72 30.55
CA VAL A 226 -34.19 5.92 31.19
C VAL A 226 -34.45 4.45 30.90
N ALA A 227 -33.52 3.75 30.27
CA ALA A 227 -33.60 2.34 29.95
C ALA A 227 -33.00 1.47 31.04
N ILE A 228 -33.66 0.35 31.32
CA ILE A 228 -33.21 -0.70 32.25
C ILE A 228 -33.36 -2.06 31.56
N HIS A 229 -32.54 -3.04 31.96
CA HIS A 229 -32.62 -4.37 31.37
C HIS A 229 -33.77 -5.17 32.01
N SER A 230 -34.53 -5.95 31.18
CA SER A 230 -35.68 -6.77 31.62
C SER A 230 -35.35 -7.75 32.79
N LYS A 231 -34.12 -8.22 32.87
CA LYS A 231 -33.65 -9.20 33.90
C LYS A 231 -33.03 -8.55 35.14
N ASP A 232 -32.90 -7.21 35.18
CA ASP A 232 -32.27 -6.53 36.32
C ASP A 232 -33.22 -6.42 37.50
N LYS A 233 -33.04 -7.28 38.49
CA LYS A 233 -33.86 -7.34 39.72
C LYS A 233 -33.81 -6.05 40.55
N ARG A 234 -32.76 -5.26 40.43
CA ARG A 234 -32.60 -3.97 41.15
C ARG A 234 -33.69 -2.98 40.78
N TYR A 235 -34.09 -2.98 39.53
CA TYR A 235 -34.94 -1.95 38.92
C TYR A 235 -36.33 -2.43 38.52
N GLN A 236 -36.64 -3.76 38.58
CA GLN A 236 -37.95 -4.30 38.20
C GLN A 236 -39.15 -3.58 38.82
N LYS A 237 -39.01 -3.10 40.07
CA LYS A 237 -40.06 -2.37 40.80
C LYS A 237 -40.34 -0.96 40.23
N PHE A 238 -39.49 -0.47 39.31
CA PHE A 238 -39.59 0.86 38.70
C PHE A 238 -40.15 0.81 37.26
N ILE A 239 -40.39 -0.36 36.71
CA ILE A 239 -40.96 -0.53 35.38
C ILE A 239 -42.34 0.17 35.30
N GLY A 240 -42.53 1.00 34.27
CA GLY A 240 -43.77 1.75 34.03
C GLY A 240 -43.90 3.04 34.87
N LYS A 241 -42.85 3.39 35.66
CA LYS A 241 -42.80 4.68 36.36
C LYS A 241 -42.07 5.73 35.52
N THR A 242 -42.06 6.99 36.06
CA THR A 242 -41.37 8.12 35.48
C THR A 242 -40.30 8.65 36.45
N VAL A 243 -39.28 9.29 35.88
CA VAL A 243 -38.27 10.03 36.65
C VAL A 243 -38.30 11.52 36.28
N LYS A 244 -37.91 12.39 37.22
CA LYS A 244 -37.69 13.79 36.97
C LYS A 244 -36.34 13.98 36.29
N LEU A 245 -36.33 14.70 35.19
CA LEU A 245 -35.08 15.08 34.53
C LEU A 245 -34.41 16.20 35.33
N PRO A 246 -33.20 15.99 35.90
CA PRO A 246 -32.51 17.00 36.69
C PRO A 246 -32.37 18.35 35.97
N LEU A 247 -32.32 19.44 36.71
CA LEU A 247 -32.22 20.83 36.22
C LEU A 247 -33.37 21.26 35.29
N THR A 248 -34.44 20.47 35.18
CA THR A 248 -35.64 20.79 34.37
C THR A 248 -36.94 20.48 35.12
N ASN A 249 -38.09 20.82 34.53
CA ASN A 249 -39.42 20.42 35.01
C ASN A 249 -40.00 19.22 34.21
N ARG A 250 -39.18 18.52 33.44
CA ARG A 250 -39.64 17.41 32.60
C ARG A 250 -39.64 16.09 33.36
N GLU A 251 -40.61 15.27 33.03
CA GLU A 251 -40.70 13.90 33.48
C GLU A 251 -40.50 12.98 32.26
N ILE A 252 -39.70 11.94 32.42
CA ILE A 252 -39.38 10.99 31.37
C ILE A 252 -39.68 9.54 31.85
N PRO A 253 -40.15 8.64 30.98
CA PRO A 253 -40.48 7.28 31.33
C PRO A 253 -39.24 6.39 31.61
N ILE A 254 -39.45 5.39 32.43
CA ILE A 254 -38.52 4.26 32.58
C ILE A 254 -38.97 3.17 31.57
N ILE A 255 -38.12 2.85 30.61
CA ILE A 255 -38.39 1.82 29.58
C ILE A 255 -37.56 0.57 29.86
N VAL A 256 -37.97 -0.53 29.23
CA VAL A 256 -37.24 -1.82 29.31
C VAL A 256 -36.66 -2.12 27.96
N ASP A 257 -35.32 -2.25 27.88
CA ASP A 257 -34.64 -2.60 26.66
C ASP A 257 -33.43 -3.50 26.96
N ASP A 258 -33.31 -4.62 26.26
CA ASP A 258 -32.27 -5.63 26.48
C ASP A 258 -30.87 -5.19 25.94
N PHE A 259 -30.78 -4.01 25.31
CA PHE A 259 -29.52 -3.37 24.94
C PHE A 259 -28.68 -2.94 26.17
N VAL A 260 -29.34 -2.70 27.31
CA VAL A 260 -28.66 -2.27 28.55
C VAL A 260 -27.79 -3.40 29.13
N ASP A 261 -26.49 -3.13 29.29
CA ASP A 261 -25.59 -4.08 29.92
C ASP A 261 -25.80 -4.11 31.44
N LEU A 262 -26.03 -5.31 32.01
CA LEU A 262 -26.27 -5.55 33.42
C LEU A 262 -25.06 -5.25 34.31
N GLU A 263 -23.86 -5.39 33.77
CA GLU A 263 -22.59 -5.32 34.51
C GLU A 263 -21.85 -3.98 34.26
N PHE A 264 -22.24 -3.21 33.24
CA PHE A 264 -21.59 -1.94 32.94
C PHE A 264 -22.29 -0.77 33.66
N GLY A 265 -21.49 0.11 34.27
CA GLY A 265 -21.97 1.33 34.93
C GLY A 265 -22.96 1.03 36.07
N THR A 266 -24.12 1.65 36.00
CA THR A 266 -25.18 1.51 37.03
C THR A 266 -26.24 0.47 36.67
N GLY A 267 -26.26 0.00 35.39
CA GLY A 267 -27.33 -0.85 34.85
C GLY A 267 -28.61 -0.05 34.50
N ALA A 268 -28.56 1.27 34.57
CA ALA A 268 -29.58 2.20 34.06
C ALA A 268 -28.92 3.20 33.11
N VAL A 269 -29.47 3.34 31.92
CA VAL A 269 -28.89 4.16 30.84
C VAL A 269 -29.87 5.28 30.47
N LYS A 270 -29.42 6.53 30.46
CA LYS A 270 -30.19 7.64 29.94
C LYS A 270 -30.28 7.52 28.42
N ILE A 271 -31.44 7.83 27.85
CA ILE A 271 -31.68 7.71 26.41
C ILE A 271 -31.82 9.11 25.82
N THR A 272 -30.86 9.48 24.97
CA THR A 272 -30.76 10.78 24.28
C THR A 272 -30.72 10.55 22.76
N PRO A 273 -31.84 10.23 22.12
CA PRO A 273 -31.86 9.71 20.75
C PRO A 273 -31.27 10.65 19.70
N ALA A 274 -31.30 11.96 19.94
CA ALA A 274 -30.75 12.96 19.01
C ALA A 274 -29.22 13.13 19.05
N HIS A 275 -28.50 12.47 20.01
CA HIS A 275 -27.09 12.74 20.26
C HIS A 275 -26.24 11.50 20.54
N ASP A 276 -26.81 10.29 20.41
CA ASP A 276 -26.09 9.03 20.55
C ASP A 276 -26.66 7.97 19.59
N PRO A 277 -25.81 7.25 18.81
CA PRO A 277 -26.28 6.26 17.83
C PRO A 277 -27.08 5.09 18.44
N ASN A 278 -26.67 4.58 19.60
CA ASN A 278 -27.37 3.50 20.29
C ASN A 278 -28.73 3.97 20.83
N ASP A 279 -28.73 5.16 21.41
CA ASP A 279 -29.95 5.77 21.95
C ASP A 279 -30.94 6.12 20.82
N PHE A 280 -30.45 6.47 19.62
CA PHE A 280 -31.29 6.68 18.44
C PHE A 280 -32.07 5.43 18.06
N GLU A 281 -31.41 4.25 18.02
CA GLU A 281 -32.06 2.99 17.72
C GLU A 281 -33.05 2.57 18.83
N VAL A 282 -32.73 2.83 20.08
CA VAL A 282 -33.67 2.64 21.20
C VAL A 282 -34.86 3.60 21.05
N GLY A 283 -34.61 4.86 20.74
CA GLY A 283 -35.64 5.86 20.49
C GLY A 283 -36.64 5.43 19.41
N LYS A 284 -36.16 4.89 18.29
CA LYS A 284 -37.00 4.33 17.21
C LYS A 284 -37.86 3.13 17.68
N ARG A 285 -37.24 2.18 18.42
CA ARG A 285 -37.94 0.96 18.87
C ARG A 285 -39.08 1.29 19.86
N HIS A 286 -38.91 2.37 20.62
CA HIS A 286 -39.86 2.74 21.67
C HIS A 286 -40.71 3.97 21.31
N ASP A 287 -40.61 4.46 20.06
CA ASP A 287 -41.36 5.66 19.57
C ASP A 287 -41.15 6.88 20.49
N LEU A 288 -39.90 7.13 20.91
CA LEU A 288 -39.54 8.23 21.80
C LEU A 288 -39.34 9.55 21.03
N PRO A 289 -39.70 10.71 21.63
CA PRO A 289 -39.29 11.99 21.07
C PRO A 289 -37.76 12.12 20.97
N MET A 290 -37.30 12.86 19.96
CA MET A 290 -35.87 13.01 19.68
C MET A 290 -35.47 14.50 19.65
N PRO A 291 -35.55 15.25 20.76
CA PRO A 291 -35.21 16.67 20.77
C PRO A 291 -33.70 16.87 20.60
N SER A 292 -33.31 17.67 19.59
CA SER A 292 -31.92 18.08 19.42
C SER A 292 -31.59 19.24 20.35
N VAL A 293 -30.60 19.11 21.21
CA VAL A 293 -30.18 20.16 22.19
C VAL A 293 -28.84 20.78 21.85
N ILE A 294 -28.24 20.41 20.72
CA ILE A 294 -27.01 20.99 20.16
C ILE A 294 -27.31 21.50 18.77
N THR A 295 -26.91 22.73 18.45
CA THR A 295 -27.08 23.37 17.14
C THR A 295 -25.98 22.97 16.16
N HIS A 296 -26.14 23.32 14.89
CA HIS A 296 -25.15 23.08 13.83
C HIS A 296 -23.82 23.85 14.08
N GLU A 297 -23.89 24.95 14.85
CA GLU A 297 -22.72 25.73 15.24
C GLU A 297 -21.98 25.15 16.46
N GLY A 298 -22.45 24.05 17.02
CA GLY A 298 -21.86 23.41 18.20
C GLY A 298 -22.14 24.17 19.50
N THR A 299 -23.28 24.86 19.55
CA THR A 299 -23.79 25.55 20.76
C THR A 299 -25.04 24.86 21.25
N MET A 300 -25.38 25.13 22.52
CA MET A 300 -26.61 24.57 23.10
C MET A 300 -27.85 25.29 22.53
N ALA A 301 -28.91 24.54 22.30
CA ALA A 301 -30.15 25.00 21.67
C ALA A 301 -30.94 25.99 22.54
N SER A 302 -31.96 26.64 21.97
CA SER A 302 -32.77 27.68 22.63
C SER A 302 -33.90 27.13 23.48
N ASP A 303 -34.28 25.86 23.33
CA ASP A 303 -35.42 25.25 24.04
C ASP A 303 -35.04 24.46 25.30
N ILE A 304 -33.83 24.69 25.81
CA ILE A 304 -33.31 24.17 27.07
C ILE A 304 -33.32 25.26 28.16
N PRO A 305 -33.03 24.97 29.45
CA PRO A 305 -32.97 25.97 30.51
C PRO A 305 -32.05 27.16 30.16
N GLU A 306 -32.48 28.37 30.55
CA GLU A 306 -31.93 29.65 30.09
C GLU A 306 -30.42 29.79 30.33
N ASP A 307 -29.93 29.33 31.47
CA ASP A 307 -28.51 29.43 31.87
C ASP A 307 -27.56 28.74 30.91
N PHE A 308 -28.04 27.78 30.07
CA PHE A 308 -27.22 26.97 29.19
C PHE A 308 -27.35 27.35 27.72
N ARG A 309 -28.31 28.17 27.33
CA ARG A 309 -28.62 28.53 25.93
C ARG A 309 -27.45 29.22 25.25
N GLY A 310 -27.14 28.79 24.02
CA GLY A 310 -26.12 29.39 23.17
C GLY A 310 -24.67 29.20 23.65
N LEU A 311 -24.46 28.50 24.77
CA LEU A 311 -23.10 28.19 25.23
C LEU A 311 -22.45 27.14 24.30
N PRO A 312 -21.15 27.24 24.02
CA PRO A 312 -20.41 26.16 23.41
C PRO A 312 -20.56 24.86 24.23
N VAL A 313 -20.62 23.69 23.55
CA VAL A 313 -20.86 22.37 24.19
C VAL A 313 -19.94 22.12 25.38
N ASP A 314 -18.64 22.40 25.26
CA ASP A 314 -17.69 22.17 26.36
C ASP A 314 -17.89 23.10 27.55
N ALA A 315 -18.26 24.34 27.31
CA ALA A 315 -18.60 25.32 28.38
C ALA A 315 -19.91 24.89 29.08
N ALA A 316 -20.92 24.46 28.32
CA ALA A 316 -22.17 23.96 28.85
C ALA A 316 -21.97 22.71 29.71
N ARG A 317 -21.09 21.78 29.27
CA ARG A 317 -20.73 20.57 30.06
C ARG A 317 -20.23 20.92 31.44
N LEU A 318 -19.30 21.87 31.54
CA LEU A 318 -18.75 22.30 32.81
C LEU A 318 -19.82 22.92 33.70
N LEU A 319 -20.67 23.79 33.14
CA LEU A 319 -21.73 24.47 33.87
C LEU A 319 -22.83 23.50 34.34
N VAL A 320 -23.20 22.52 33.49
CA VAL A 320 -24.17 21.47 33.86
C VAL A 320 -23.65 20.67 35.07
N VAL A 321 -22.38 20.24 35.03
CA VAL A 321 -21.76 19.50 36.13
C VAL A 321 -21.78 20.32 37.44
N GLN A 322 -21.45 21.61 37.37
CA GLN A 322 -21.49 22.51 38.52
C GLN A 322 -22.91 22.59 39.13
N HIS A 323 -23.96 22.83 38.32
CA HIS A 323 -25.34 22.90 38.78
C HIS A 323 -25.84 21.56 39.33
N LEU A 324 -25.45 20.44 38.75
CA LEU A 324 -25.77 19.11 39.28
C LEU A 324 -25.13 18.87 40.67
N GLU A 325 -23.91 19.34 40.87
CA GLU A 325 -23.21 19.26 42.18
C GLU A 325 -23.89 20.15 43.23
N GLU A 326 -24.13 21.45 42.89
CA GLU A 326 -24.78 22.42 43.77
C GLU A 326 -26.18 21.95 44.21
N GLN A 327 -26.96 21.31 43.34
CA GLN A 327 -28.30 20.82 43.65
C GLN A 327 -28.31 19.36 44.20
N GLY A 328 -27.14 18.73 44.35
CA GLY A 328 -27.01 17.40 44.93
C GLY A 328 -27.44 16.27 44.04
N TYR A 329 -27.54 16.49 42.71
CA TYR A 329 -27.82 15.44 41.74
C TYR A 329 -26.56 14.66 41.33
N LEU A 330 -25.37 15.28 41.41
CA LEU A 330 -24.10 14.60 41.10
C LEU A 330 -23.67 13.78 42.32
N LEU A 331 -23.61 12.45 42.17
CA LEU A 331 -23.25 11.51 43.23
C LEU A 331 -21.76 11.17 43.27
N LYS A 332 -21.17 11.03 42.07
CA LYS A 332 -19.79 10.56 41.90
C LYS A 332 -19.24 10.98 40.54
N THR A 333 -17.94 11.15 40.45
CA THR A 333 -17.20 11.32 39.19
C THR A 333 -16.04 10.36 39.17
N ASP A 334 -15.97 9.53 38.15
CA ASP A 334 -14.86 8.60 37.91
C ASP A 334 -14.00 9.06 36.72
N GLU A 335 -12.71 8.75 36.75
CA GLU A 335 -11.88 8.85 35.53
C GLU A 335 -12.31 7.73 34.59
N HIS A 336 -12.45 8.07 33.32
CA HIS A 336 -12.89 7.12 32.30
C HIS A 336 -12.12 7.35 30.99
N ILE A 337 -11.53 6.27 30.46
CA ILE A 337 -10.89 6.29 29.16
C ILE A 337 -11.89 5.77 28.13
N HIS A 338 -12.15 6.53 27.10
CA HIS A 338 -13.10 6.15 26.04
C HIS A 338 -12.68 6.70 24.68
N ASN A 339 -13.21 6.12 23.62
CA ASN A 339 -12.97 6.56 22.26
C ASN A 339 -13.89 7.74 21.92
N VAL A 340 -13.30 8.86 21.48
CA VAL A 340 -14.00 10.05 21.03
C VAL A 340 -13.81 10.22 19.53
N GLY A 341 -14.90 10.43 18.81
CA GLY A 341 -14.88 10.69 17.37
C GLY A 341 -14.44 12.12 17.08
N HIS A 342 -13.44 12.28 16.22
CA HIS A 342 -12.91 13.57 15.77
C HIS A 342 -13.04 13.73 14.26
N CYS A 343 -13.19 14.96 13.82
CA CYS A 343 -13.03 15.30 12.41
C CYS A 343 -11.59 15.02 11.96
N TYR A 344 -11.41 14.17 11.01
CA TYR A 344 -10.07 13.78 10.52
C TYR A 344 -9.26 14.91 9.85
N LYS A 345 -9.86 16.12 9.68
CA LYS A 345 -9.19 17.31 9.09
C LYS A 345 -8.86 18.43 10.07
N CYS A 346 -9.77 18.78 10.99
CA CYS A 346 -9.59 19.89 11.92
C CYS A 346 -9.46 19.43 13.37
N ASP A 347 -9.63 18.14 13.62
CA ASP A 347 -9.55 17.57 14.97
C ASP A 347 -10.66 17.99 15.94
N THR A 348 -11.67 18.70 15.48
CA THR A 348 -12.86 19.05 16.28
C THR A 348 -13.64 17.80 16.63
N VAL A 349 -14.10 17.69 17.87
CA VAL A 349 -14.96 16.59 18.32
C VAL A 349 -16.26 16.57 17.50
N ILE A 350 -16.55 15.42 16.89
CA ILE A 350 -17.78 15.21 16.13
C ILE A 350 -19.00 15.24 17.04
N GLN A 351 -20.05 15.94 16.61
CA GLN A 351 -21.34 15.93 17.27
C GLN A 351 -22.32 15.07 16.48
N PRO A 352 -22.85 13.98 17.06
CA PRO A 352 -23.99 13.29 16.46
C PRO A 352 -25.21 14.22 16.50
N LEU A 353 -25.77 14.54 15.33
CA LEU A 353 -26.94 15.42 15.16
C LEU A 353 -27.99 14.76 14.28
N LEU A 354 -29.26 14.97 14.58
CA LEU A 354 -30.36 14.61 13.68
C LEU A 354 -30.39 15.59 12.50
N LEU A 355 -30.20 15.06 11.31
CA LEU A 355 -30.20 15.83 10.07
C LEU A 355 -31.03 15.11 9.00
N ASP A 356 -31.78 15.92 8.27
CA ASP A 356 -32.53 15.47 7.13
C ASP A 356 -31.62 15.50 5.88
N GLN A 357 -31.12 14.36 5.48
CA GLN A 357 -30.08 14.21 4.43
C GLN A 357 -30.41 13.06 3.47
N TRP A 358 -29.58 12.92 2.41
CA TRP A 358 -29.68 11.84 1.44
C TRP A 358 -28.88 10.63 1.86
N PHE A 359 -29.48 9.46 1.77
CA PHE A 359 -28.89 8.17 2.14
C PHE A 359 -29.09 7.13 1.04
N VAL A 360 -28.15 6.19 0.99
CA VAL A 360 -28.29 4.95 0.22
C VAL A 360 -28.54 3.80 1.19
N ASP A 361 -29.56 2.99 0.95
CA ASP A 361 -29.75 1.70 1.62
C ASP A 361 -28.66 0.73 1.14
N MET A 362 -27.68 0.49 2.02
CA MET A 362 -26.52 -0.31 1.70
C MET A 362 -26.72 -1.81 1.82
N LYS A 363 -27.77 -2.24 2.53
CA LYS A 363 -27.96 -3.66 2.85
C LYS A 363 -28.08 -4.55 1.62
N PRO A 364 -28.96 -4.28 0.61
CA PRO A 364 -29.09 -5.14 -0.56
C PRO A 364 -27.85 -5.13 -1.44
N LEU A 365 -27.07 -4.04 -1.43
CA LEU A 365 -25.81 -3.93 -2.17
C LEU A 365 -24.70 -4.75 -1.50
N ALA A 366 -24.62 -4.68 -0.16
CA ALA A 366 -23.64 -5.43 0.63
C ALA A 366 -23.88 -6.95 0.54
N GLU A 367 -25.14 -7.39 0.57
CA GLU A 367 -25.48 -8.82 0.45
C GLU A 367 -24.95 -9.42 -0.87
N LYS A 368 -25.17 -8.75 -2.01
CA LYS A 368 -24.63 -9.18 -3.32
C LYS A 368 -23.10 -9.20 -3.35
N ALA A 369 -22.46 -8.19 -2.75
CA ALA A 369 -21.00 -8.13 -2.66
C ALA A 369 -20.42 -9.27 -1.81
N ILE A 370 -21.05 -9.60 -0.67
CA ILE A 370 -20.67 -10.73 0.19
C ILE A 370 -20.78 -12.06 -0.57
N GLU A 371 -21.88 -12.31 -1.28
CA GLU A 371 -22.04 -13.52 -2.11
C GLU A 371 -20.88 -13.72 -3.11
N VAL A 372 -20.48 -12.66 -3.79
CA VAL A 372 -19.37 -12.69 -4.76
C VAL A 372 -18.03 -12.98 -4.08
N LEU A 373 -17.78 -12.38 -2.91
CA LEU A 373 -16.55 -12.57 -2.14
C LEU A 373 -16.47 -13.99 -1.53
N GLU A 374 -17.59 -14.50 -0.98
CA GLU A 374 -17.67 -15.85 -0.43
C GLU A 374 -17.58 -16.93 -1.53
N ALA A 375 -17.94 -16.60 -2.77
CA ALA A 375 -17.78 -17.47 -3.94
C ALA A 375 -16.39 -17.41 -4.59
N ASP A 376 -15.41 -16.73 -3.98
CA ASP A 376 -14.02 -16.58 -4.46
C ASP A 376 -13.90 -16.06 -5.91
N LYS A 377 -14.84 -15.20 -6.36
CA LYS A 377 -14.81 -14.63 -7.72
C LYS A 377 -13.75 -13.53 -7.89
N ILE A 378 -13.22 -12.98 -6.80
CA ILE A 378 -12.20 -11.94 -6.78
C ILE A 378 -11.02 -12.42 -5.93
N ALA A 379 -9.82 -12.40 -6.49
CA ALA A 379 -8.60 -12.74 -5.77
C ALA A 379 -8.09 -11.54 -4.95
N PHE A 380 -7.62 -11.77 -3.72
CA PHE A 380 -7.06 -10.73 -2.85
C PHE A 380 -5.60 -11.00 -2.50
N TYR A 381 -4.77 -9.97 -2.59
CA TYR A 381 -3.36 -9.99 -2.22
C TYR A 381 -3.09 -8.92 -1.14
N PRO A 382 -2.95 -9.33 0.16
CA PRO A 382 -3.04 -10.69 0.69
C PRO A 382 -4.50 -11.17 0.87
N ALA A 383 -4.72 -12.49 0.86
CA ALA A 383 -6.04 -13.10 0.97
C ALA A 383 -6.85 -12.70 2.22
N THR A 384 -6.16 -12.39 3.34
CA THR A 384 -6.79 -11.94 4.59
C THR A 384 -7.61 -10.66 4.46
N LYS A 385 -7.36 -9.84 3.42
CA LYS A 385 -8.12 -8.61 3.16
C LYS A 385 -9.55 -8.87 2.69
N LYS A 386 -9.79 -10.02 2.06
CA LYS A 386 -11.15 -10.47 1.70
C LYS A 386 -12.01 -10.68 2.94
N ASP A 387 -11.51 -11.42 3.95
CA ASP A 387 -12.26 -11.69 5.18
C ASP A 387 -12.55 -10.42 5.98
N GLN A 388 -11.58 -9.51 6.02
CA GLN A 388 -11.76 -8.19 6.64
C GLN A 388 -12.85 -7.38 5.92
N LEU A 389 -12.88 -7.42 4.60
CA LEU A 389 -13.91 -6.74 3.80
C LEU A 389 -15.30 -7.35 4.02
N ILE A 390 -15.43 -8.68 4.04
CA ILE A 390 -16.70 -9.37 4.35
C ILE A 390 -17.22 -8.97 5.74
N THR A 391 -16.33 -8.93 6.74
CA THR A 391 -16.68 -8.52 8.10
C THR A 391 -17.21 -7.08 8.14
N TYR A 392 -16.55 -6.17 7.42
CA TYR A 392 -16.99 -4.78 7.29
C TYR A 392 -18.37 -4.66 6.63
N LEU A 393 -18.57 -5.37 5.51
CA LEU A 393 -19.85 -5.34 4.77
C LEU A 393 -21.04 -5.87 5.60
N LYS A 394 -20.80 -6.88 6.47
CA LYS A 394 -21.85 -7.42 7.39
C LYS A 394 -22.29 -6.42 8.45
N GLY A 395 -21.47 -5.45 8.78
CA GLY A 395 -21.77 -4.39 9.77
C GLY A 395 -22.10 -3.02 9.14
N LEU A 396 -22.34 -2.97 7.84
CA LEU A 396 -22.51 -1.70 7.14
C LEU A 396 -23.89 -1.06 7.42
N HIS A 397 -23.88 0.23 7.74
CA HIS A 397 -25.09 1.07 7.87
C HIS A 397 -25.38 1.80 6.55
N ASP A 398 -26.56 2.44 6.50
CA ASP A 398 -26.95 3.29 5.38
C ASP A 398 -25.93 4.41 5.17
N TRP A 399 -25.58 4.64 3.90
CA TRP A 399 -24.53 5.58 3.55
C TRP A 399 -25.10 6.98 3.34
N ASN A 400 -24.68 7.93 4.20
CA ASN A 400 -24.92 9.35 3.98
C ASN A 400 -24.12 9.84 2.77
N ILE A 401 -24.80 10.28 1.72
CA ILE A 401 -24.20 10.71 0.45
C ILE A 401 -24.23 12.23 0.23
N SER A 402 -24.79 13.02 1.13
CA SER A 402 -24.86 14.48 1.00
C SER A 402 -23.82 15.20 1.84
N ARG A 403 -23.23 16.29 1.29
CA ARG A 403 -22.23 17.12 1.95
C ARG A 403 -22.60 18.60 1.79
N GLN A 404 -22.52 19.34 2.91
CA GLN A 404 -22.89 20.77 2.99
C GLN A 404 -21.65 21.63 2.68
N ILE A 405 -21.08 21.47 1.50
CA ILE A 405 -19.87 22.17 1.02
C ILE A 405 -20.13 22.77 -0.37
N ALA A 406 -19.26 23.69 -0.81
CA ALA A 406 -19.40 24.31 -2.14
C ALA A 406 -18.84 23.41 -3.25
N TRP A 407 -17.74 22.69 -2.98
CA TRP A 407 -16.95 21.94 -3.95
C TRP A 407 -17.41 20.50 -4.08
N GLY A 408 -17.96 20.13 -5.22
CA GLY A 408 -18.42 18.77 -5.51
C GLY A 408 -19.47 18.71 -6.62
N ILE A 409 -20.03 17.54 -6.85
CA ILE A 409 -21.12 17.29 -7.79
C ILE A 409 -22.45 17.64 -7.09
N PRO A 410 -23.24 18.60 -7.54
CA PRO A 410 -24.53 18.92 -6.92
C PRO A 410 -25.47 17.72 -6.86
N VAL A 411 -26.27 17.60 -5.81
CA VAL A 411 -27.32 16.58 -5.72
C VAL A 411 -28.40 16.90 -6.78
N PRO A 412 -28.76 15.95 -7.67
CA PRO A 412 -29.75 16.19 -8.75
C PRO A 412 -31.19 16.08 -8.25
N ALA A 413 -31.51 16.78 -7.16
CA ALA A 413 -32.82 16.76 -6.51
C ALA A 413 -33.33 18.18 -6.25
N PHE A 414 -34.62 18.36 -6.40
CA PHE A 414 -35.30 19.65 -6.25
C PHE A 414 -36.55 19.49 -5.37
N GLN A 415 -36.69 20.37 -4.38
CA GLN A 415 -37.79 20.42 -3.43
C GLN A 415 -38.88 21.39 -3.92
N ASN A 416 -40.13 21.00 -3.85
CA ASN A 416 -41.24 21.88 -4.10
C ASN A 416 -41.24 23.00 -3.04
N VAL A 417 -41.34 24.28 -3.48
CA VAL A 417 -41.31 25.43 -2.57
C VAL A 417 -42.55 25.54 -1.69
N ASP A 418 -43.67 24.95 -2.10
CA ASP A 418 -44.95 24.95 -1.40
C ASP A 418 -45.21 23.66 -0.60
N ASN A 419 -44.46 22.58 -0.86
CA ASN A 419 -44.61 21.29 -0.17
C ASN A 419 -43.23 20.67 0.09
N PRO A 420 -42.72 20.71 1.30
CA PRO A 420 -41.40 20.21 1.63
C PRO A 420 -41.24 18.70 1.47
N ASP A 421 -42.32 17.92 1.38
CA ASP A 421 -42.27 16.47 1.19
C ASP A 421 -42.25 16.07 -0.30
N ASP A 422 -42.44 17.02 -1.21
CA ASP A 422 -42.55 16.79 -2.68
C ASP A 422 -41.17 17.09 -3.32
N TRP A 423 -40.43 16.04 -3.60
CA TRP A 423 -39.09 16.07 -4.22
C TRP A 423 -39.15 15.45 -5.62
N ILE A 424 -38.39 16.05 -6.54
CA ILE A 424 -38.20 15.50 -7.90
C ILE A 424 -36.70 15.38 -8.24
N TYR A 425 -36.39 14.39 -9.07
CA TYR A 425 -35.09 14.28 -9.73
C TYR A 425 -35.05 15.17 -10.97
N ASP A 426 -33.97 15.99 -11.11
CA ASP A 426 -33.76 16.76 -12.35
C ASP A 426 -32.24 17.06 -12.50
N GLU A 427 -31.70 16.94 -13.72
CA GLU A 427 -30.29 17.17 -14.02
C GLU A 427 -29.94 18.66 -14.29
N ARG A 428 -30.93 19.58 -14.27
CA ARG A 428 -30.69 21.03 -14.43
C ARG A 428 -30.09 21.67 -13.20
N VAL A 429 -29.12 21.00 -12.58
CA VAL A 429 -28.48 21.42 -11.29
C VAL A 429 -27.75 22.75 -11.35
N HIS A 430 -27.52 23.35 -12.52
CA HIS A 430 -27.02 24.70 -12.72
C HIS A 430 -28.09 25.79 -12.47
N GLU A 431 -29.37 25.39 -12.46
CA GLU A 431 -30.51 26.29 -12.13
C GLU A 431 -30.83 26.17 -10.63
N GLU A 432 -30.95 27.28 -9.92
CA GLU A 432 -31.35 27.27 -8.52
C GLU A 432 -32.87 26.95 -8.35
N ILE A 433 -33.69 27.44 -9.29
CA ILE A 433 -35.15 27.28 -9.30
C ILE A 433 -35.58 26.81 -10.68
N ILE A 434 -36.41 25.76 -10.72
CA ILE A 434 -37.02 25.23 -11.94
C ILE A 434 -38.53 25.18 -11.82
N SER A 435 -39.20 25.18 -12.95
CA SER A 435 -40.67 24.93 -13.01
C SER A 435 -40.94 23.61 -13.74
N VAL A 436 -41.75 22.75 -13.11
CA VAL A 436 -42.16 21.45 -13.66
C VAL A 436 -43.66 21.28 -13.38
N ASP A 437 -44.46 21.03 -14.39
CA ASP A 437 -45.92 20.79 -14.31
C ASP A 437 -46.68 21.89 -13.54
N GLY A 438 -46.21 23.15 -13.68
CA GLY A 438 -46.81 24.32 -13.04
C GLY A 438 -46.49 24.51 -11.57
N LYS A 439 -45.64 23.67 -11.00
CA LYS A 439 -45.08 23.80 -9.67
C LYS A 439 -43.67 24.37 -9.72
N THR A 440 -43.27 25.09 -8.67
CA THR A 440 -41.90 25.65 -8.52
C THR A 440 -41.07 24.78 -7.59
N TYR A 441 -39.88 24.43 -8.02
CA TYR A 441 -38.98 23.59 -7.26
C TYR A 441 -37.62 24.30 -7.08
N ARG A 442 -37.04 24.21 -5.89
CA ARG A 442 -35.72 24.72 -5.57
C ARG A 442 -34.74 23.57 -5.47
N ARG A 443 -33.54 23.73 -6.09
CA ARG A 443 -32.45 22.75 -6.02
C ARG A 443 -32.00 22.53 -4.59
N ASP A 444 -31.69 21.26 -4.24
CA ASP A 444 -30.96 20.93 -3.00
C ASP A 444 -29.63 21.68 -2.97
N ALA A 445 -29.26 22.16 -1.79
CA ALA A 445 -28.01 22.91 -1.61
C ALA A 445 -26.79 22.02 -1.49
N ASP A 446 -26.95 20.73 -1.22
CA ASP A 446 -25.85 19.81 -0.96
C ASP A 446 -25.16 19.34 -2.25
N VAL A 447 -23.96 18.81 -2.08
CA VAL A 447 -23.23 18.08 -3.12
C VAL A 447 -23.14 16.60 -2.72
N LEU A 448 -22.92 15.73 -3.71
CA LEU A 448 -22.68 14.31 -3.47
C LEU A 448 -21.32 14.09 -2.76
N ASP A 449 -21.28 13.10 -1.90
CA ASP A 449 -20.03 12.55 -1.38
C ASP A 449 -19.10 12.16 -2.53
N THR A 450 -17.82 12.55 -2.48
CA THR A 450 -16.82 12.22 -3.52
C THR A 450 -16.75 10.72 -3.81
N TRP A 451 -16.96 9.88 -2.79
CA TRP A 451 -16.98 8.44 -2.94
C TRP A 451 -18.15 7.91 -3.78
N PHE A 452 -19.22 8.66 -3.96
CA PHE A 452 -20.35 8.27 -4.80
C PHE A 452 -19.95 8.29 -6.28
N SER A 453 -19.29 9.36 -6.75
CA SER A 453 -18.78 9.45 -8.12
C SER A 453 -17.58 8.55 -8.35
N SER A 454 -16.61 8.50 -7.42
CA SER A 454 -15.40 7.69 -7.57
C SER A 454 -15.67 6.18 -7.50
N SER A 455 -16.78 5.75 -6.93
CA SER A 455 -17.21 4.33 -6.96
C SER A 455 -17.56 3.83 -8.37
N SER A 456 -17.87 4.73 -9.31
CA SER A 456 -18.14 4.38 -10.71
C SER A 456 -16.85 4.19 -11.52
N TRP A 457 -15.67 4.43 -10.93
CA TRP A 457 -14.39 4.53 -11.61
C TRP A 457 -14.07 3.35 -12.54
N PRO A 458 -14.26 2.06 -12.16
CA PRO A 458 -13.93 0.93 -13.01
C PRO A 458 -14.67 0.85 -14.33
N TYR A 459 -15.91 1.33 -14.36
CA TYR A 459 -16.75 1.25 -15.56
C TYR A 459 -16.99 2.61 -16.23
N ALA A 460 -17.01 3.69 -15.47
CA ALA A 460 -17.22 5.02 -16.03
C ALA A 460 -16.01 5.54 -16.81
N THR A 461 -14.76 5.22 -16.38
CA THR A 461 -13.55 5.55 -17.11
C THR A 461 -13.43 4.83 -18.45
N LEU A 462 -14.09 3.67 -18.56
CA LEU A 462 -14.21 2.87 -19.79
C LEU A 462 -15.42 3.23 -20.65
N ASP A 463 -16.11 4.34 -20.34
CA ASP A 463 -17.28 4.84 -21.07
C ASP A 463 -18.44 3.80 -21.18
N TYR A 464 -18.76 3.12 -20.04
CA TYR A 464 -19.90 2.20 -19.93
C TYR A 464 -21.22 2.89 -20.37
N PRO A 465 -22.18 2.16 -21.04
CA PRO A 465 -22.15 0.74 -21.37
C PRO A 465 -21.70 0.40 -22.80
N GLU A 466 -21.66 1.37 -23.71
CA GLU A 466 -21.65 1.08 -25.15
C GLU A 466 -20.25 1.02 -25.75
N SER A 467 -19.25 1.56 -25.07
CA SER A 467 -17.91 1.68 -25.61
C SER A 467 -17.23 0.33 -25.89
N GLN A 468 -16.31 0.33 -26.86
CA GLN A 468 -15.46 -0.83 -27.12
C GLN A 468 -14.47 -1.06 -25.97
N ASP A 469 -13.97 0.01 -25.32
CA ASP A 469 -13.08 -0.08 -24.18
C ASP A 469 -13.74 -0.83 -23.01
N PHE A 470 -15.00 -0.53 -22.70
CA PHE A 470 -15.72 -1.27 -21.68
C PHE A 470 -15.86 -2.76 -22.03
N LYS A 471 -16.23 -3.08 -23.25
CA LYS A 471 -16.38 -4.48 -23.70
C LYS A 471 -15.06 -5.26 -23.70
N ASP A 472 -13.93 -4.58 -23.92
CA ASP A 472 -12.62 -5.19 -24.02
C ASP A 472 -11.88 -5.28 -22.67
N PHE A 473 -12.09 -4.31 -21.75
CA PHE A 473 -11.27 -4.12 -20.55
C PHE A 473 -12.03 -4.22 -19.22
N TYR A 474 -13.35 -4.41 -19.23
CA TYR A 474 -14.13 -4.69 -18.02
C TYR A 474 -14.51 -6.18 -17.96
N PRO A 475 -14.40 -6.85 -16.79
CA PRO A 475 -13.87 -6.34 -15.52
C PRO A 475 -12.36 -6.01 -15.60
N LEU A 476 -11.89 -5.07 -14.73
CA LEU A 476 -10.47 -4.76 -14.63
C LEU A 476 -9.69 -5.98 -14.17
N SER A 477 -8.49 -6.17 -14.70
CA SER A 477 -7.64 -7.31 -14.32
C SER A 477 -7.07 -7.15 -12.91
N LEU A 478 -6.72 -5.92 -12.53
CA LEU A 478 -6.16 -5.61 -11.23
C LEU A 478 -6.70 -4.28 -10.71
N MET A 479 -7.11 -4.28 -9.44
CA MET A 479 -7.32 -3.09 -8.63
C MET A 479 -6.20 -2.99 -7.61
N GLU A 480 -5.27 -2.07 -7.80
CA GLU A 480 -4.14 -1.80 -6.91
C GLU A 480 -4.45 -0.58 -6.04
N THR A 481 -4.25 -0.66 -4.71
CA THR A 481 -4.44 0.50 -3.83
C THR A 481 -3.87 0.34 -2.43
N GLY A 482 -3.84 1.43 -1.65
CA GLY A 482 -3.49 1.45 -0.22
C GLY A 482 -4.57 0.84 0.67
N GLY A 483 -4.14 0.25 1.79
CA GLY A 483 -5.06 -0.44 2.71
C GLY A 483 -6.12 0.44 3.35
N GLU A 484 -5.90 1.76 3.47
CA GLU A 484 -6.83 2.73 4.06
C GLU A 484 -8.09 2.95 3.24
N ILE A 485 -8.00 2.78 1.92
CA ILE A 485 -9.16 2.99 1.04
C ILE A 485 -9.84 1.69 0.59
N LEU A 486 -9.48 0.55 1.20
CA LEU A 486 -10.19 -0.71 1.00
C LEU A 486 -11.68 -0.57 1.33
N TYR A 487 -12.00 0.00 2.48
CA TYR A 487 -13.38 0.17 2.92
C TYR A 487 -14.12 1.33 2.22
N PRO A 488 -13.57 2.56 2.15
CA PRO A 488 -14.32 3.66 1.55
C PRO A 488 -14.41 3.60 0.02
N TRP A 489 -13.47 2.92 -0.66
CA TRP A 489 -13.43 2.94 -2.12
C TRP A 489 -13.63 1.56 -2.75
N VAL A 490 -12.78 0.56 -2.42
CA VAL A 490 -12.88 -0.77 -3.04
C VAL A 490 -14.23 -1.43 -2.76
N SER A 491 -14.75 -1.32 -1.52
CA SER A 491 -16.07 -1.86 -1.17
C SER A 491 -17.20 -1.23 -2.00
N ARG A 492 -17.15 0.10 -2.15
CA ARG A 492 -18.16 0.86 -2.89
C ARG A 492 -18.08 0.62 -4.39
N MET A 493 -16.86 0.53 -4.97
CA MET A 493 -16.68 0.10 -6.36
C MET A 493 -17.27 -1.30 -6.60
N LEU A 494 -17.04 -2.24 -5.67
CA LEU A 494 -17.59 -3.59 -5.77
C LEU A 494 -19.13 -3.57 -5.75
N MET A 495 -19.72 -2.88 -4.76
CA MET A 495 -21.17 -2.81 -4.61
C MET A 495 -21.85 -2.11 -5.79
N LEU A 496 -21.34 -0.92 -6.18
CA LEU A 496 -21.93 -0.16 -7.29
C LEU A 496 -21.60 -0.77 -8.65
N GLY A 497 -20.43 -1.39 -8.82
CA GLY A 497 -20.09 -2.14 -10.03
C GLY A 497 -21.10 -3.28 -10.27
N LEU A 498 -21.31 -4.13 -9.25
CA LEU A 498 -22.31 -5.21 -9.31
C LEU A 498 -23.73 -4.70 -9.53
N TYR A 499 -24.10 -3.58 -8.93
CA TYR A 499 -25.42 -2.99 -9.06
C TYR A 499 -25.70 -2.45 -10.48
N VAL A 500 -24.74 -1.68 -11.02
CA VAL A 500 -24.92 -0.96 -12.29
C VAL A 500 -24.66 -1.85 -13.50
N THR A 501 -23.61 -2.69 -13.46
CA THR A 501 -23.17 -3.49 -14.61
C THR A 501 -23.65 -4.95 -14.55
N GLY A 502 -23.99 -5.45 -13.38
CA GLY A 502 -24.35 -6.87 -13.15
C GLY A 502 -23.13 -7.80 -13.05
N ASP A 503 -21.90 -7.28 -13.16
CA ASP A 503 -20.66 -8.06 -13.12
C ASP A 503 -19.67 -7.50 -12.10
N ILE A 504 -18.65 -8.30 -11.74
CA ILE A 504 -17.57 -7.85 -10.84
C ILE A 504 -16.77 -6.72 -11.49
N PRO A 505 -16.36 -5.68 -10.73
CA PRO A 505 -15.61 -4.57 -11.31
C PRO A 505 -14.12 -4.87 -11.55
N PHE A 506 -13.55 -5.90 -10.92
CA PHE A 506 -12.16 -6.31 -11.03
C PHE A 506 -11.97 -7.79 -10.68
N GLU A 507 -11.02 -8.46 -11.35
CA GLU A 507 -10.67 -9.87 -11.12
C GLU A 507 -9.77 -10.05 -9.88
N SER A 508 -8.90 -9.08 -9.60
CA SER A 508 -7.94 -9.12 -8.49
C SER A 508 -7.86 -7.79 -7.76
N VAL A 509 -7.58 -7.86 -6.45
CA VAL A 509 -7.31 -6.71 -5.58
C VAL A 509 -5.94 -6.88 -4.93
N TYR A 510 -5.01 -5.97 -5.21
CA TYR A 510 -3.71 -5.91 -4.55
C TYR A 510 -3.67 -4.73 -3.59
N ILE A 511 -3.40 -5.01 -2.32
CA ILE A 511 -3.29 -3.98 -1.30
C ILE A 511 -1.82 -3.79 -0.95
N HIS A 512 -1.27 -2.60 -1.22
CA HIS A 512 0.05 -2.25 -0.73
C HIS A 512 0.02 -1.71 0.70
N GLY A 513 1.13 -1.86 1.43
CA GLY A 513 1.33 -1.23 2.74
C GLY A 513 1.84 0.20 2.60
N TYR A 514 1.67 1.00 3.65
CA TYR A 514 2.19 2.38 3.69
C TYR A 514 3.71 2.45 3.50
N VAL A 515 4.15 3.51 2.84
CA VAL A 515 5.52 3.98 2.95
C VAL A 515 5.61 4.86 4.20
N MET A 516 6.26 4.34 5.23
CA MET A 516 6.48 5.05 6.50
C MET A 516 7.72 5.95 6.38
N ALA A 517 7.89 6.89 7.29
CA ALA A 517 9.14 7.65 7.41
C ALA A 517 10.30 6.73 7.82
N GLU A 518 11.55 7.20 7.71
CA GLU A 518 12.75 6.39 8.05
C GLU A 518 12.75 5.86 9.49
N ASP A 519 12.15 6.61 10.42
CA ASP A 519 11.97 6.23 11.82
C ASP A 519 10.81 5.24 12.08
N GLY A 520 10.09 4.83 11.02
CA GLY A 520 8.95 3.94 11.10
C GLY A 520 7.63 4.63 11.50
N SER A 521 7.61 5.95 11.65
CA SER A 521 6.38 6.70 11.90
C SER A 521 5.55 6.88 10.61
N LYS A 522 4.22 7.03 10.75
CA LYS A 522 3.36 7.34 9.61
C LYS A 522 3.67 8.74 9.08
N MET A 523 3.93 8.86 7.77
CA MET A 523 4.11 10.16 7.14
C MET A 523 2.80 10.95 7.15
N SER A 524 2.85 12.20 7.63
CA SER A 524 1.72 13.12 7.56
C SER A 524 2.17 14.56 7.33
N LYS A 525 1.34 15.33 6.62
CA LYS A 525 1.62 16.75 6.35
C LYS A 525 1.63 17.61 7.64
N SER A 526 0.86 17.20 8.65
CA SER A 526 0.79 17.89 9.95
C SER A 526 2.06 17.71 10.78
N VAL A 527 2.73 16.57 10.67
CA VAL A 527 4.01 16.28 11.34
C VAL A 527 5.19 16.84 10.52
N GLY A 528 5.01 17.10 9.22
CA GLY A 528 6.06 17.63 8.35
C GLY A 528 7.10 16.60 7.91
N ASN A 529 6.81 15.30 8.05
CA ASN A 529 7.72 14.19 7.72
C ASN A 529 7.39 13.53 6.37
N VAL A 530 6.54 14.15 5.53
CA VAL A 530 6.22 13.65 4.19
C VAL A 530 7.40 13.88 3.25
N ILE A 531 7.86 12.81 2.62
CA ILE A 531 8.96 12.86 1.65
C ILE A 531 8.38 13.08 0.26
N ASN A 532 8.82 14.18 -0.38
CA ASN A 532 8.54 14.46 -1.79
C ASN A 532 9.46 13.60 -2.67
N PRO A 533 8.95 12.83 -3.63
CA PRO A 533 9.79 12.00 -4.51
C PRO A 533 10.67 12.81 -5.48
N MET A 534 10.33 14.06 -5.82
CA MET A 534 11.03 14.83 -6.85
C MET A 534 12.52 15.06 -6.54
N PRO A 535 12.95 15.47 -5.34
CA PRO A 535 14.38 15.55 -5.00
C PRO A 535 15.10 14.20 -5.08
N VAL A 536 14.42 13.09 -4.76
CA VAL A 536 14.99 11.75 -4.86
C VAL A 536 15.22 11.37 -6.33
N LEU A 537 14.26 11.70 -7.21
CA LEU A 537 14.41 11.51 -8.66
C LEU A 537 15.57 12.33 -9.23
N GLU A 538 15.74 13.58 -8.81
CA GLU A 538 16.86 14.44 -9.25
C GLU A 538 18.22 13.85 -8.84
N GLN A 539 18.29 13.22 -7.67
CA GLN A 539 19.54 12.66 -7.15
C GLN A 539 19.86 11.27 -7.73
N TYR A 540 18.88 10.39 -7.88
CA TYR A 540 19.11 8.97 -8.15
C TYR A 540 18.50 8.48 -9.46
N GLY A 541 17.56 9.23 -10.05
CA GLY A 541 16.76 8.82 -11.21
C GLY A 541 15.47 8.05 -10.83
N SER A 542 14.56 8.00 -11.80
CA SER A 542 13.26 7.35 -11.62
C SER A 542 13.38 5.84 -11.40
N ASP A 543 14.19 5.15 -12.19
CA ASP A 543 14.39 3.71 -12.10
C ASP A 543 14.88 3.28 -10.71
N ALA A 544 15.82 4.05 -10.13
CA ALA A 544 16.36 3.78 -8.81
C ALA A 544 15.29 3.92 -7.72
N LEU A 545 14.45 4.97 -7.79
CA LEU A 545 13.36 5.15 -6.84
C LEU A 545 12.33 4.03 -6.94
N ARG A 546 11.90 3.66 -8.16
CA ARG A 546 10.93 2.59 -8.42
C ARG A 546 11.38 1.27 -7.80
N MET A 547 12.58 0.81 -8.15
CA MET A 547 13.16 -0.42 -7.62
C MET A 547 13.38 -0.36 -6.10
N GLY A 548 13.89 0.76 -5.57
CA GLY A 548 14.09 0.94 -4.13
C GLY A 548 12.79 0.89 -3.31
N LEU A 549 11.69 1.37 -3.88
CA LEU A 549 10.36 1.33 -3.24
C LEU A 549 9.77 -0.08 -3.18
N ILE A 550 9.96 -0.91 -4.21
CA ILE A 550 9.40 -2.28 -4.23
C ILE A 550 10.29 -3.30 -3.51
N ALA A 551 11.59 -3.03 -3.38
CA ALA A 551 12.56 -3.96 -2.81
C ALA A 551 12.16 -4.45 -1.41
N SER A 552 12.07 -5.78 -1.24
CA SER A 552 11.71 -6.47 0.00
C SER A 552 10.33 -6.10 0.56
N ARG A 553 9.35 -5.65 -0.26
CA ARG A 553 7.98 -5.38 0.18
C ARG A 553 7.08 -6.60 -0.03
N ALA A 554 6.23 -6.86 0.94
CA ALA A 554 5.13 -7.82 0.82
C ALA A 554 3.78 -7.07 0.82
N PRO A 555 2.70 -7.67 0.25
CA PRO A 555 1.37 -7.07 0.24
C PRO A 555 0.89 -6.68 1.64
N ALA A 556 0.27 -5.51 1.78
CA ALA A 556 -0.28 -4.94 3.02
C ALA A 556 0.71 -4.75 4.19
N VAL A 557 2.02 -4.88 3.95
CA VAL A 557 3.04 -4.67 5.00
C VAL A 557 3.59 -3.26 4.92
N ASN A 558 3.39 -2.49 6.00
CA ASN A 558 3.96 -1.15 6.13
C ASN A 558 5.48 -1.22 6.28
N ARG A 559 6.20 -0.37 5.53
CA ARG A 559 7.67 -0.30 5.62
C ARG A 559 8.17 1.15 5.57
N GLY A 560 9.21 1.42 6.37
CA GLY A 560 9.97 2.66 6.31
C GLY A 560 10.61 2.88 4.94
N TYR A 561 10.70 4.11 4.51
CA TYR A 561 11.58 4.51 3.41
C TYR A 561 13.03 4.24 3.81
N ASP A 562 13.79 3.62 2.92
CA ASP A 562 15.22 3.35 3.12
C ASP A 562 15.99 3.87 1.89
N SER A 563 16.67 4.99 2.07
CA SER A 563 17.50 5.63 1.03
C SER A 563 18.60 4.72 0.49
N ARG A 564 19.13 3.78 1.31
CA ARG A 564 20.17 2.81 0.89
C ARG A 564 19.64 1.87 -0.19
N LYS A 565 18.35 1.46 -0.12
CA LYS A 565 17.74 0.62 -1.15
C LYS A 565 17.64 1.35 -2.50
N VAL A 566 17.38 2.65 -2.47
CA VAL A 566 17.39 3.50 -3.68
C VAL A 566 18.82 3.62 -4.22
N GLU A 567 19.81 3.77 -3.35
CA GLU A 567 21.21 3.79 -3.74
C GLU A 567 21.69 2.45 -4.34
N ASP A 568 21.30 1.31 -3.76
CA ASP A 568 21.57 -0.02 -4.30
C ASP A 568 20.93 -0.20 -5.68
N ALA A 569 19.71 0.26 -5.86
CA ALA A 569 19.01 0.24 -7.14
C ALA A 569 19.71 1.13 -8.20
N ARG A 570 20.20 2.32 -7.82
CA ARG A 570 21.05 3.13 -8.70
C ARG A 570 22.33 2.38 -9.10
N ASN A 571 22.96 1.68 -8.16
CA ASN A 571 24.14 0.87 -8.46
C ASN A 571 23.82 -0.27 -9.42
N PHE A 572 22.63 -0.85 -9.32
CA PHE A 572 22.13 -1.84 -10.28
C PHE A 572 21.94 -1.24 -11.68
N CYS A 573 21.35 -0.05 -11.83
CA CYS A 573 21.29 0.66 -13.12
C CYS A 573 22.70 0.88 -13.72
N ASN A 574 23.66 1.30 -12.91
CA ASN A 574 25.05 1.45 -13.34
C ASN A 574 25.71 0.10 -13.72
N LYS A 575 25.34 -0.99 -13.05
CA LYS A 575 25.84 -2.34 -13.41
C LYS A 575 25.31 -2.76 -14.79
N LEU A 576 24.01 -2.58 -15.06
CA LEU A 576 23.41 -2.81 -16.39
C LEU A 576 24.10 -1.99 -17.48
N TRP A 577 24.33 -0.70 -17.21
CA TRP A 577 25.05 0.21 -18.12
C TRP A 577 26.46 -0.28 -18.42
N ASN A 578 27.23 -0.68 -17.42
CA ASN A 578 28.59 -1.17 -17.61
C ASN A 578 28.64 -2.51 -18.34
N ILE A 579 27.68 -3.40 -18.10
CA ILE A 579 27.50 -4.64 -18.86
C ILE A 579 27.27 -4.32 -20.33
N ALA A 580 26.34 -3.41 -20.65
CA ALA A 580 26.03 -3.01 -22.02
C ALA A 580 27.25 -2.40 -22.71
N ARG A 581 28.00 -1.53 -22.03
CA ARG A 581 29.27 -0.94 -22.55
C ARG A 581 30.31 -2.01 -22.86
N TYR A 582 30.50 -3.00 -21.96
CA TYR A 582 31.42 -4.08 -22.19
C TYR A 582 31.05 -4.87 -23.46
N ILE A 583 29.78 -5.19 -23.61
CA ILE A 583 29.29 -5.97 -24.75
C ILE A 583 29.39 -5.12 -26.04
N GLU A 584 29.00 -3.84 -26.01
CA GLU A 584 29.17 -2.90 -27.13
C GLU A 584 30.62 -2.84 -27.62
N ASP A 585 31.59 -2.72 -26.68
CA ASP A 585 33.03 -2.72 -27.01
C ASP A 585 33.49 -4.02 -27.66
N LYS A 586 32.97 -5.17 -27.22
CA LYS A 586 33.30 -6.49 -27.79
C LYS A 586 32.67 -6.73 -29.15
N VAL A 587 31.45 -6.29 -29.34
CA VAL A 587 30.68 -6.41 -30.58
C VAL A 587 31.19 -5.42 -31.65
N GLY A 588 31.83 -4.32 -31.24
CA GLY A 588 32.51 -3.38 -32.15
C GLY A 588 31.57 -2.58 -33.05
N GLY A 589 30.31 -2.37 -32.64
CA GLY A 589 29.31 -1.62 -33.40
C GLY A 589 28.75 -2.35 -34.63
N HIS A 590 29.07 -3.62 -34.84
CA HIS A 590 28.47 -4.44 -35.88
C HIS A 590 27.10 -4.96 -35.39
N HIS A 591 26.12 -4.96 -36.30
CA HIS A 591 24.85 -5.63 -36.06
C HIS A 591 25.11 -7.14 -35.93
N ILE A 592 24.95 -7.69 -34.73
CA ILE A 592 24.98 -9.14 -34.52
C ILE A 592 23.54 -9.63 -34.47
N ASP A 593 23.22 -10.60 -35.34
CA ASP A 593 21.91 -11.23 -35.33
C ASP A 593 21.79 -12.14 -34.08
N ALA A 594 21.07 -11.69 -33.08
CA ALA A 594 20.82 -12.44 -31.85
C ALA A 594 20.10 -13.81 -32.13
N ALA A 595 19.44 -13.96 -33.30
CA ALA A 595 18.80 -15.21 -33.69
C ALA A 595 19.84 -16.32 -34.03
N GLN A 596 21.11 -15.97 -34.26
CA GLN A 596 22.20 -16.92 -34.48
C GLN A 596 22.87 -17.38 -33.18
N ALA A 597 22.37 -16.93 -32.02
CA ALA A 597 22.95 -17.32 -30.75
C ALA A 597 22.74 -18.82 -30.46
N THR A 598 23.84 -19.55 -30.35
CA THR A 598 23.82 -20.96 -29.96
C THR A 598 24.93 -21.24 -28.94
N ALA A 599 24.72 -22.17 -28.04
CA ALA A 599 25.73 -22.57 -27.07
C ALA A 599 26.89 -23.31 -27.75
N GLN A 600 28.10 -22.78 -27.64
CA GLN A 600 29.34 -23.36 -28.17
C GLN A 600 30.12 -24.06 -27.05
N THR A 601 30.03 -23.60 -25.84
CA THR A 601 30.77 -24.09 -24.66
C THR A 601 29.82 -24.54 -23.53
N ASP A 602 30.37 -25.18 -22.49
CA ASP A 602 29.61 -25.53 -21.27
C ASP A 602 29.11 -24.25 -20.54
N ALA A 603 29.92 -23.21 -20.54
CA ALA A 603 29.52 -21.89 -19.97
C ALA A 603 28.34 -21.26 -20.72
N ASP A 604 28.30 -21.40 -22.05
CA ASP A 604 27.19 -20.91 -22.87
C ASP A 604 25.89 -21.66 -22.55
N ALA A 605 25.95 -22.98 -22.47
CA ALA A 605 24.81 -23.82 -22.14
C ALA A 605 24.30 -23.53 -20.73
N TRP A 606 25.21 -23.25 -19.77
CA TRP A 606 24.88 -22.83 -18.42
C TRP A 606 24.19 -21.48 -18.39
N LEU A 607 24.70 -20.48 -19.13
CA LEU A 607 24.03 -19.19 -19.25
C LEU A 607 22.59 -19.31 -19.74
N LEU A 608 22.37 -20.10 -20.82
CA LEU A 608 21.02 -20.32 -21.34
C LEU A 608 20.12 -20.98 -20.28
N SER A 609 20.66 -21.94 -19.52
CA SER A 609 19.91 -22.55 -18.40
C SER A 609 19.52 -21.55 -17.34
N LYS A 610 20.44 -20.68 -16.92
CA LYS A 610 20.17 -19.61 -15.92
C LYS A 610 19.21 -18.57 -16.45
N LEU A 611 19.36 -18.17 -17.71
CA LEU A 611 18.45 -17.23 -18.37
C LEU A 611 17.01 -17.75 -18.40
N GLN A 612 16.81 -19.03 -18.78
CA GLN A 612 15.50 -19.65 -18.77
C GLN A 612 14.91 -19.71 -17.36
N GLN A 613 15.68 -20.20 -16.37
CA GLN A 613 15.23 -20.30 -14.98
C GLN A 613 14.81 -18.94 -14.42
N SER A 614 15.64 -17.91 -14.61
CA SER A 614 15.36 -16.57 -14.09
C SER A 614 14.19 -15.92 -14.83
N SER A 615 14.08 -16.11 -16.16
CA SER A 615 12.94 -15.61 -16.93
C SER A 615 11.61 -16.22 -16.45
N ASP A 616 11.59 -17.54 -16.20
CA ASP A 616 10.41 -18.25 -15.71
C ASP A 616 10.06 -17.84 -14.28
N GLU A 617 11.05 -17.67 -13.39
CA GLU A 617 10.85 -17.24 -12.02
C GLU A 617 10.32 -15.80 -11.93
N ILE A 618 10.89 -14.89 -12.72
CA ILE A 618 10.42 -13.49 -12.81
C ILE A 618 8.99 -13.44 -13.33
N ALA A 619 8.70 -14.18 -14.42
CA ALA A 619 7.38 -14.25 -15.01
C ALA A 619 6.35 -14.81 -14.02
N PHE A 620 6.66 -15.95 -13.37
CA PHE A 620 5.81 -16.54 -12.34
C PHE A 620 5.54 -15.56 -11.18
N SER A 621 6.57 -14.85 -10.74
CA SER A 621 6.43 -13.88 -9.64
C SER A 621 5.56 -12.69 -10.04
N LEU A 622 5.70 -12.15 -11.26
CA LEU A 622 4.88 -11.06 -11.77
C LEU A 622 3.43 -11.49 -12.03
N ASP A 623 3.19 -12.69 -12.57
CA ASP A 623 1.84 -13.26 -12.73
C ASP A 623 1.10 -13.44 -11.39
N ASN A 624 1.83 -13.53 -10.27
CA ASN A 624 1.29 -13.66 -8.92
C ASN A 624 1.46 -12.39 -8.06
N TYR A 625 1.76 -11.25 -8.68
CA TYR A 625 1.97 -9.95 -8.03
C TYR A 625 3.04 -9.96 -6.91
N ARG A 626 4.06 -10.82 -7.05
CA ARG A 626 5.23 -10.91 -6.15
C ARG A 626 6.35 -10.01 -6.66
N PHE A 627 6.12 -8.71 -6.64
CA PHE A 627 7.02 -7.73 -7.28
C PHE A 627 8.43 -7.71 -6.68
N ALA A 628 8.56 -7.87 -5.37
CA ALA A 628 9.86 -7.89 -4.70
C ALA A 628 10.68 -9.13 -5.09
N GLU A 629 10.05 -10.31 -5.09
CA GLU A 629 10.68 -11.57 -5.47
C GLU A 629 11.09 -11.56 -6.94
N ALA A 630 10.26 -10.99 -7.81
CA ALA A 630 10.61 -10.82 -9.21
C ALA A 630 11.85 -9.92 -9.40
N TYR A 631 11.94 -8.82 -8.65
CA TYR A 631 13.11 -7.94 -8.68
C TYR A 631 14.35 -8.63 -8.09
N ASP A 632 14.23 -9.37 -7.00
CA ASP A 632 15.34 -10.09 -6.38
C ASP A 632 15.89 -11.17 -7.35
N ALA A 633 15.02 -11.91 -8.04
CA ALA A 633 15.43 -12.90 -9.05
C ALA A 633 16.20 -12.23 -10.21
N LEU A 634 15.69 -11.09 -10.72
CA LEU A 634 16.39 -10.30 -11.74
C LEU A 634 17.76 -9.81 -11.25
N TYR A 635 17.81 -9.26 -10.03
CA TYR A 635 19.04 -8.73 -9.45
C TYR A 635 20.12 -9.80 -9.35
N HIS A 636 19.79 -10.96 -8.78
CA HIS A 636 20.74 -12.07 -8.61
C HIS A 636 21.19 -12.65 -9.95
N PHE A 637 20.30 -12.82 -10.90
CA PHE A 637 20.69 -13.27 -12.24
C PHE A 637 21.69 -12.33 -12.91
N VAL A 638 21.39 -11.02 -12.91
CA VAL A 638 22.25 -10.02 -13.59
C VAL A 638 23.59 -9.86 -12.88
N TRP A 639 23.57 -9.81 -11.54
CA TRP A 639 24.77 -9.51 -10.75
C TRP A 639 25.63 -10.75 -10.55
N ASP A 640 25.04 -11.78 -9.95
CA ASP A 640 25.79 -12.95 -9.49
C ASP A 640 26.08 -13.92 -10.64
N ASP A 641 25.07 -14.27 -11.47
CA ASP A 641 25.26 -15.27 -12.53
C ASP A 641 25.85 -14.65 -13.81
N PHE A 642 25.23 -13.59 -14.34
CA PHE A 642 25.67 -13.05 -15.63
C PHE A 642 26.99 -12.26 -15.51
N ALA A 643 27.05 -11.25 -14.60
CA ALA A 643 28.20 -10.36 -14.56
C ALA A 643 29.41 -11.01 -13.88
N ASP A 644 29.23 -11.73 -12.77
CA ASP A 644 30.36 -12.27 -12.00
C ASP A 644 30.88 -13.60 -12.60
N TRP A 645 30.05 -14.34 -13.29
CA TRP A 645 30.45 -15.61 -13.87
C TRP A 645 30.54 -15.59 -15.39
N TYR A 646 29.41 -15.33 -16.11
CA TYR A 646 29.42 -15.48 -17.55
C TYR A 646 30.29 -14.42 -18.26
N ILE A 647 30.21 -13.15 -17.85
CA ILE A 647 31.07 -12.11 -18.41
C ILE A 647 32.55 -12.47 -18.24
N GLU A 648 32.95 -13.01 -17.08
CA GLU A 648 34.33 -13.43 -16.85
C GLU A 648 34.72 -14.66 -17.68
N ALA A 649 33.82 -15.64 -17.83
CA ALA A 649 34.03 -16.81 -18.71
C ALA A 649 34.16 -16.40 -20.18
N SER A 650 33.30 -15.47 -20.64
CA SER A 650 33.32 -14.96 -22.03
C SER A 650 34.62 -14.21 -22.41
N LYS A 651 35.43 -13.77 -21.43
CA LYS A 651 36.75 -13.19 -21.72
C LYS A 651 37.78 -14.24 -22.14
N ALA A 652 37.55 -15.49 -21.81
CA ALA A 652 38.38 -16.61 -22.26
C ALA A 652 37.89 -17.12 -23.62
N GLN A 653 36.60 -17.37 -23.72
CA GLN A 653 35.95 -17.96 -24.90
C GLN A 653 34.75 -17.10 -25.32
N PRO A 654 34.97 -16.03 -26.12
CA PRO A 654 33.92 -15.07 -26.45
C PRO A 654 32.94 -15.67 -27.47
N ASN A 655 31.64 -15.64 -27.11
CA ASN A 655 30.51 -15.95 -28.00
C ASN A 655 29.70 -14.66 -28.21
N LEU A 656 30.05 -13.84 -29.20
CA LEU A 656 29.47 -12.53 -29.42
C LEU A 656 27.97 -12.55 -29.72
N PRO A 657 27.43 -13.50 -30.55
CA PRO A 657 25.97 -13.59 -30.72
C PRO A 657 25.23 -13.90 -29.43
N LEU A 658 25.77 -14.76 -28.58
CA LEU A 658 25.15 -15.13 -27.31
C LEU A 658 25.22 -13.98 -26.28
N LEU A 659 26.33 -13.23 -26.24
CA LEU A 659 26.45 -12.03 -25.42
C LEU A 659 25.41 -10.96 -25.81
N ALA A 660 25.22 -10.75 -27.12
CA ALA A 660 24.23 -9.79 -27.61
C ALA A 660 22.81 -10.25 -27.27
N MET A 661 22.46 -11.52 -27.47
CA MET A 661 21.16 -12.09 -27.12
C MET A 661 20.89 -12.05 -25.62
N ALA A 662 21.89 -12.37 -24.80
CA ALA A 662 21.78 -12.31 -23.35
C ALA A 662 21.51 -10.87 -22.85
N LEU A 663 22.21 -9.88 -23.42
CA LEU A 663 21.95 -8.47 -23.10
C LEU A 663 20.53 -8.05 -23.51
N GLU A 664 20.08 -8.43 -24.72
CA GLU A 664 18.69 -8.19 -25.16
C GLU A 664 17.68 -8.77 -24.16
N SER A 665 17.88 -10.00 -23.73
CA SER A 665 17.01 -10.69 -22.78
C SER A 665 17.02 -10.05 -21.39
N ILE A 666 18.19 -9.65 -20.89
CA ILE A 666 18.35 -8.92 -19.64
C ILE A 666 17.61 -7.56 -19.70
N LEU A 667 17.78 -6.80 -20.79
CA LEU A 667 17.09 -5.52 -20.96
C LEU A 667 15.57 -5.70 -20.96
N LYS A 668 15.06 -6.75 -21.60
CA LYS A 668 13.62 -7.07 -21.61
C LYS A 668 13.10 -7.44 -20.21
N MET A 669 13.79 -8.30 -19.47
CA MET A 669 13.40 -8.67 -18.11
C MET A 669 13.49 -7.51 -17.13
N ALA A 670 14.47 -6.62 -17.31
CA ALA A 670 14.68 -5.46 -16.44
C ALA A 670 13.74 -4.28 -16.77
N HIS A 671 13.20 -4.21 -18.00
CA HIS A 671 12.41 -3.06 -18.46
C HIS A 671 11.18 -2.72 -17.58
N PRO A 672 10.38 -3.68 -17.08
CA PRO A 672 9.29 -3.34 -16.17
C PRO A 672 9.76 -2.59 -14.91
N PHE A 673 10.94 -2.93 -14.39
CA PHE A 673 11.48 -2.36 -13.15
C PHE A 673 12.27 -1.07 -13.37
N ALA A 674 13.07 -1.05 -14.43
CA ALA A 674 14.01 0.04 -14.77
C ALA A 674 13.83 0.49 -16.24
N PRO A 675 12.67 1.09 -16.56
CA PRO A 675 12.30 1.37 -17.94
C PRO A 675 13.22 2.37 -18.64
N PHE A 676 13.73 3.38 -17.93
CA PHE A 676 14.52 4.43 -18.56
C PHE A 676 15.94 3.97 -18.94
N VAL A 677 16.67 3.37 -18.02
CA VAL A 677 18.04 2.91 -18.31
C VAL A 677 18.04 1.84 -19.38
N THR A 678 17.06 0.94 -19.33
CA THR A 678 16.97 -0.16 -20.31
C THR A 678 16.60 0.34 -21.71
N GLU A 679 15.62 1.25 -21.82
CA GLU A 679 15.27 1.87 -23.11
C GLU A 679 16.43 2.73 -23.64
N THR A 680 17.11 3.49 -22.77
CA THR A 680 18.27 4.29 -23.14
C THR A 680 19.38 3.43 -23.75
N ILE A 681 19.69 2.29 -23.11
CA ILE A 681 20.66 1.32 -23.64
C ILE A 681 20.19 0.79 -25.00
N TRP A 682 18.93 0.38 -25.10
CA TRP A 682 18.34 -0.17 -26.32
C TRP A 682 18.43 0.81 -27.51
N GLN A 683 18.03 2.05 -27.29
CA GLN A 683 18.08 3.09 -28.32
C GLN A 683 19.52 3.48 -28.68
N THR A 684 20.43 3.55 -27.70
CA THR A 684 21.83 3.93 -27.97
C THR A 684 22.59 2.85 -28.72
N LEU A 685 22.37 1.59 -28.43
CA LEU A 685 22.99 0.47 -29.16
C LEU A 685 22.49 0.41 -30.61
N GLY A 686 21.23 0.74 -30.85
CA GLY A 686 20.63 0.78 -32.18
C GLY A 686 20.67 -0.55 -32.93
N TRP A 687 20.71 -1.68 -32.20
CA TRP A 687 20.78 -3.03 -32.83
C TRP A 687 19.49 -3.41 -33.56
N LYS A 688 18.36 -2.82 -33.16
CA LYS A 688 17.05 -2.96 -33.82
C LYS A 688 16.56 -1.56 -34.18
N THR A 689 16.65 -1.21 -35.48
CA THR A 689 16.13 0.03 -35.98
C THR A 689 14.63 0.14 -35.83
N ASP A 690 14.16 1.33 -35.41
CA ASP A 690 12.75 1.70 -35.31
C ASP A 690 11.93 0.81 -34.32
N SER A 691 12.58 0.18 -33.33
CA SER A 691 11.90 -0.58 -32.29
C SER A 691 12.07 0.08 -30.92
N LEU A 692 11.00 0.01 -30.12
CA LEU A 692 11.01 0.39 -28.70
C LEU A 692 11.09 -0.85 -27.84
N LEU A 693 11.85 -0.80 -26.76
CA LEU A 693 11.92 -1.91 -25.80
C LEU A 693 10.57 -2.14 -25.10
N VAL A 694 9.86 -1.05 -24.79
CA VAL A 694 8.54 -1.09 -24.14
C VAL A 694 7.48 -1.88 -24.92
N THR A 695 7.63 -2.01 -26.23
CA THR A 695 6.74 -2.79 -27.11
C THR A 695 7.32 -4.13 -27.53
N SER A 696 8.49 -4.49 -27.01
CA SER A 696 9.15 -5.78 -27.32
C SER A 696 8.49 -6.91 -26.53
N LEU A 697 8.48 -8.12 -27.13
CA LEU A 697 7.97 -9.32 -26.46
C LEU A 697 8.94 -9.81 -25.37
N TRP A 698 8.39 -10.47 -24.35
CA TRP A 698 9.14 -11.14 -23.28
C TRP A 698 10.18 -12.09 -23.88
N PRO A 699 11.39 -12.19 -23.29
CA PRO A 699 12.47 -12.96 -23.90
C PRO A 699 12.14 -14.45 -23.92
N GLN A 700 12.57 -15.11 -25.01
CA GLN A 700 12.54 -16.56 -25.16
C GLN A 700 13.98 -17.09 -25.20
N THR A 701 14.24 -18.16 -24.49
CA THR A 701 15.58 -18.77 -24.44
C THR A 701 15.69 -19.88 -25.51
N PRO A 702 16.76 -19.90 -26.31
CA PRO A 702 17.04 -20.99 -27.23
C PRO A 702 17.26 -22.32 -26.50
N ASP A 703 17.05 -23.42 -27.18
CA ASP A 703 17.36 -24.77 -26.69
C ASP A 703 18.84 -24.91 -26.32
N TYR A 704 19.14 -25.63 -25.25
CA TYR A 704 20.50 -25.85 -24.76
C TYR A 704 20.71 -27.27 -24.24
N ASP A 705 21.98 -27.71 -24.21
CA ASP A 705 22.39 -28.99 -23.66
C ASP A 705 22.45 -28.93 -22.12
N LYS A 706 21.52 -29.64 -21.46
CA LYS A 706 21.43 -29.69 -20.00
C LYS A 706 22.65 -30.34 -19.32
N VAL A 707 23.32 -31.27 -20.01
CA VAL A 707 24.51 -31.95 -19.46
C VAL A 707 25.68 -30.99 -19.46
N LYS A 708 25.85 -30.19 -20.51
CA LYS A 708 26.88 -29.15 -20.58
C LYS A 708 26.62 -28.05 -19.55
N ALA A 709 25.36 -27.63 -19.37
CA ALA A 709 25.00 -26.67 -18.35
C ALA A 709 25.34 -27.15 -16.93
N ALA A 710 25.05 -28.40 -16.59
CA ALA A 710 25.41 -29.01 -15.31
C ALA A 710 26.93 -29.16 -15.15
N SER A 711 27.66 -29.45 -16.24
CA SER A 711 29.13 -29.51 -16.24
C SER A 711 29.75 -28.17 -15.80
N PHE A 712 29.26 -27.04 -16.34
CA PHE A 712 29.78 -25.72 -15.93
C PHE A 712 29.40 -25.36 -14.50
N GLU A 713 28.22 -25.76 -13.98
CA GLU A 713 27.88 -25.55 -12.56
C GLU A 713 28.91 -26.24 -11.64
N SER A 714 29.30 -27.47 -11.99
CA SER A 714 30.36 -28.18 -11.27
C SER A 714 31.71 -27.50 -11.35
N ILE A 715 32.07 -26.90 -12.48
CA ILE A 715 33.28 -26.09 -12.64
C ILE A 715 33.21 -24.80 -11.77
N LYS A 716 32.04 -24.19 -11.68
CA LYS A 716 31.81 -23.01 -10.82
C LYS A 716 32.02 -23.36 -9.34
N GLU A 717 31.50 -24.49 -8.86
CA GLU A 717 31.75 -25.00 -7.53
C GLU A 717 33.27 -25.20 -7.28
N LEU A 718 33.95 -25.84 -8.20
CA LEU A 718 35.39 -26.08 -8.17
C LEU A 718 36.16 -24.74 -8.09
N VAL A 719 35.86 -23.76 -8.96
CA VAL A 719 36.50 -22.45 -8.97
C VAL A 719 36.30 -21.74 -7.63
N THR A 720 35.10 -21.84 -7.06
CA THR A 720 34.74 -21.23 -5.76
C THR A 720 35.57 -21.84 -4.64
N GLU A 721 35.71 -23.17 -4.59
CA GLU A 721 36.54 -23.84 -3.59
C GLU A 721 38.02 -23.50 -3.76
N ILE A 722 38.54 -23.50 -4.99
CA ILE A 722 39.92 -23.09 -5.30
C ILE A 722 40.18 -21.66 -4.79
N ARG A 723 39.32 -20.69 -5.15
CA ARG A 723 39.48 -19.30 -4.74
C ARG A 723 39.45 -19.14 -3.21
N SER A 724 38.53 -19.82 -2.54
CA SER A 724 38.46 -19.84 -1.06
C SER A 724 39.72 -20.44 -0.44
N THR A 725 40.19 -21.58 -0.92
CA THR A 725 41.38 -22.25 -0.45
C THR A 725 42.65 -21.38 -0.65
N MET A 726 42.81 -20.80 -1.84
CA MET A 726 43.94 -19.90 -2.14
C MET A 726 43.91 -18.63 -1.25
N LYS A 727 42.72 -18.07 -0.99
CA LYS A 727 42.55 -16.93 -0.09
C LYS A 727 42.96 -17.28 1.36
N ASN A 728 42.54 -18.43 1.86
CA ASN A 728 42.87 -18.91 3.21
C ASN A 728 44.39 -19.13 3.37
N VAL A 729 44.99 -19.70 2.34
CA VAL A 729 46.44 -19.94 2.28
C VAL A 729 47.24 -18.64 2.13
N GLY A 730 46.64 -17.57 1.56
CA GLY A 730 47.31 -16.28 1.32
C GLY A 730 48.12 -16.27 0.02
N THR A 731 47.79 -17.14 -0.97
CA THR A 731 48.47 -17.17 -2.27
C THR A 731 47.55 -16.65 -3.39
N SER A 732 48.13 -16.12 -4.45
CA SER A 732 47.42 -15.71 -5.67
C SER A 732 47.69 -16.63 -6.87
N LYS A 733 48.53 -17.69 -6.70
CA LYS A 733 48.91 -18.60 -7.76
C LYS A 733 49.00 -20.01 -7.19
N ALA A 734 48.54 -21.00 -7.94
CA ALA A 734 48.60 -22.42 -7.60
C ALA A 734 48.53 -23.27 -8.87
N ASN A 735 48.89 -24.56 -8.79
CA ASN A 735 48.61 -25.55 -9.79
C ASN A 735 47.44 -26.45 -9.36
N LEU A 736 46.75 -27.09 -10.30
CA LEU A 736 45.66 -28.01 -10.04
C LEU A 736 46.00 -29.39 -10.59
N ALA A 737 46.07 -30.39 -9.73
CA ALA A 737 46.10 -31.80 -10.12
C ALA A 737 44.70 -32.38 -10.00
N TYR A 738 44.29 -33.24 -10.95
CA TYR A 738 42.96 -33.88 -10.94
C TYR A 738 43.04 -35.29 -11.44
N ARG A 739 42.03 -36.14 -11.08
CA ARG A 739 41.88 -37.53 -11.52
C ARG A 739 40.60 -37.74 -12.26
N ASN A 740 40.72 -38.28 -13.51
CA ASN A 740 39.56 -38.74 -14.34
C ASN A 740 38.37 -37.75 -14.37
N ALA A 741 38.57 -36.49 -14.63
CA ALA A 741 37.54 -35.47 -14.69
C ALA A 741 37.47 -34.82 -16.09
N ALA A 742 36.66 -35.35 -16.97
CA ALA A 742 36.48 -34.83 -18.33
C ALA A 742 36.07 -33.36 -18.36
N ALA A 743 35.22 -32.91 -17.38
CA ALA A 743 34.81 -31.52 -17.24
C ALA A 743 35.98 -30.60 -16.95
N ILE A 744 36.93 -31.00 -16.10
CA ILE A 744 38.16 -30.23 -15.83
C ILE A 744 39.00 -30.14 -17.09
N SER A 745 39.17 -31.26 -17.76
CA SER A 745 39.98 -31.35 -19.01
C SER A 745 39.41 -30.45 -20.11
N ALA A 746 38.07 -30.41 -20.27
CA ALA A 746 37.38 -29.58 -21.25
C ALA A 746 37.43 -28.09 -20.93
N ASN A 747 37.54 -27.73 -19.67
CA ASN A 747 37.43 -26.33 -19.18
C ASN A 747 38.77 -25.78 -18.64
N LYS A 748 39.90 -26.31 -19.05
CA LYS A 748 41.25 -25.85 -18.55
C LYS A 748 41.48 -24.35 -18.72
N GLU A 749 41.14 -23.79 -19.89
CA GLU A 749 41.31 -22.37 -20.20
C GLU A 749 40.49 -21.49 -19.25
N LEU A 750 39.23 -21.91 -18.94
CA LEU A 750 38.37 -21.24 -17.98
C LEU A 750 38.97 -21.28 -16.55
N LEU A 751 39.48 -22.44 -16.12
CA LEU A 751 40.10 -22.60 -14.80
C LEU A 751 41.35 -21.74 -14.66
N HIS A 752 42.20 -21.67 -15.70
CA HIS A 752 43.35 -20.75 -15.71
C HIS A 752 42.93 -19.32 -15.44
N LYS A 753 41.85 -18.89 -16.09
CA LYS A 753 41.38 -17.49 -16.02
C LYS A 753 40.56 -17.21 -14.78
N LEU A 754 39.57 -18.05 -14.48
CA LEU A 754 38.63 -17.83 -13.37
C LEU A 754 39.27 -18.15 -12.01
N ALA A 755 40.07 -19.22 -11.92
CA ALA A 755 40.70 -19.63 -10.66
C ALA A 755 42.16 -19.16 -10.51
N ARG A 756 42.75 -18.50 -11.53
CA ARG A 756 44.16 -18.07 -11.56
C ARG A 756 45.13 -19.25 -11.38
N ILE A 757 44.74 -20.43 -11.83
CA ILE A 757 45.59 -21.62 -11.83
C ILE A 757 46.69 -21.47 -12.90
N GLN A 758 47.94 -21.83 -12.58
CA GLN A 758 49.07 -21.70 -13.50
C GLN A 758 49.21 -22.92 -14.39
N ASP A 759 49.09 -24.12 -13.81
CA ASP A 759 49.13 -25.39 -14.55
C ASP A 759 48.03 -26.36 -14.09
N ILE A 760 47.54 -27.20 -15.01
CA ILE A 760 46.42 -28.14 -14.78
C ILE A 760 46.79 -29.51 -15.34
N THR A 761 47.15 -30.43 -14.42
CA THR A 761 47.68 -31.77 -14.78
C THR A 761 46.72 -32.88 -14.34
N GLU A 762 46.62 -33.91 -15.16
CA GLU A 762 45.92 -35.13 -14.79
C GLU A 762 46.93 -36.06 -14.05
N SER A 763 46.51 -36.52 -12.87
CA SER A 763 47.36 -37.32 -11.97
C SER A 763 46.53 -38.31 -11.14
N ASP A 764 47.08 -39.47 -10.83
CA ASP A 764 46.47 -40.47 -9.95
C ASP A 764 46.47 -40.06 -8.46
N GLY A 765 47.26 -39.05 -8.10
CA GLY A 765 47.34 -38.46 -6.74
C GLY A 765 48.30 -37.30 -6.71
N SER A 766 48.28 -36.49 -5.67
CA SER A 766 49.16 -35.37 -5.45
C SER A 766 49.35 -35.18 -3.95
N ASP A 767 50.50 -34.66 -3.55
CA ASP A 767 50.80 -34.21 -2.17
C ASP A 767 50.22 -32.84 -1.88
N GLY A 768 49.44 -32.27 -2.80
CA GLY A 768 48.74 -30.98 -2.66
C GLY A 768 47.54 -31.06 -1.74
N ILE A 769 46.91 -29.89 -1.51
CA ILE A 769 45.67 -29.74 -0.72
C ILE A 769 44.51 -30.38 -1.46
N LYS A 770 43.93 -31.41 -0.87
CA LYS A 770 42.76 -32.08 -1.46
C LYS A 770 41.55 -31.14 -1.33
N LEU A 771 40.86 -30.88 -2.44
CA LEU A 771 39.60 -30.21 -2.43
C LEU A 771 38.48 -31.18 -2.02
N THR A 772 37.55 -30.73 -1.17
CA THR A 772 36.56 -31.58 -0.51
C THR A 772 35.09 -31.12 -0.70
N GLN A 773 34.89 -29.88 -1.12
CA GLN A 773 33.55 -29.35 -1.39
C GLN A 773 33.06 -29.62 -2.82
N THR A 774 34.01 -29.79 -3.75
CA THR A 774 33.69 -30.22 -5.11
C THR A 774 33.53 -31.75 -5.17
N HIS A 775 32.72 -32.27 -6.11
CA HIS A 775 32.60 -33.70 -6.39
C HIS A 775 33.80 -34.28 -7.17
N PHE A 776 34.68 -33.40 -7.68
CA PHE A 776 35.87 -33.84 -8.40
C PHE A 776 36.97 -34.33 -7.43
N THR A 777 37.70 -35.34 -7.84
CA THR A 777 38.93 -35.74 -7.13
C THR A 777 40.09 -34.91 -7.65
N CYS A 778 40.45 -33.85 -6.88
CA CYS A 778 41.46 -32.90 -7.29
C CYS A 778 42.19 -32.29 -6.11
N TRP A 779 43.38 -31.72 -6.36
CA TRP A 779 44.30 -31.15 -5.38
C TRP A 779 44.84 -29.81 -5.87
N ILE A 780 45.03 -28.87 -4.95
CA ILE A 780 45.77 -27.63 -5.20
C ILE A 780 47.23 -27.87 -4.81
N GLU A 781 48.12 -27.72 -5.78
CA GLU A 781 49.55 -27.78 -5.56
C GLU A 781 50.13 -26.40 -5.35
N LEU A 782 50.78 -26.18 -4.22
CA LEU A 782 51.38 -24.93 -3.79
C LEU A 782 52.90 -25.02 -3.85
N ASP A 783 53.55 -23.89 -3.97
CA ASP A 783 54.99 -23.80 -3.74
C ASP A 783 55.34 -24.30 -2.33
N SER A 784 56.44 -25.09 -2.21
CA SER A 784 56.87 -25.73 -0.95
C SER A 784 56.91 -24.78 0.24
N ASP A 785 57.40 -23.55 0.02
CA ASP A 785 57.54 -22.54 1.08
C ASP A 785 56.15 -22.05 1.56
N VAL A 786 55.21 -21.82 0.65
CA VAL A 786 53.83 -21.40 0.95
C VAL A 786 53.11 -22.49 1.72
N ALA A 787 53.23 -23.73 1.27
CA ALA A 787 52.62 -24.90 1.94
C ALA A 787 53.16 -25.08 3.37
N THR A 788 54.48 -24.92 3.55
CA THR A 788 55.11 -25.04 4.87
C THR A 788 54.68 -23.94 5.81
N GLN A 789 54.67 -22.69 5.35
CA GLN A 789 54.23 -21.54 6.17
C GLN A 789 52.76 -21.68 6.60
N TYR A 790 51.88 -22.15 5.71
CA TYR A 790 50.49 -22.32 6.04
C TYR A 790 50.25 -23.48 7.03
N ARG A 791 50.95 -24.61 6.88
CA ARG A 791 50.92 -25.73 7.83
C ARG A 791 51.39 -25.26 9.24
N SER A 792 52.44 -24.48 9.30
CA SER A 792 52.93 -23.90 10.57
C SER A 792 51.89 -23.01 11.21
N LYS A 793 51.27 -22.13 10.42
CA LYS A 793 50.17 -21.26 10.86
C LYS A 793 48.94 -22.03 11.36
N LEU A 794 48.55 -23.10 10.67
CA LEU A 794 47.42 -23.98 11.09
C LEU A 794 47.77 -24.71 12.40
N ALA A 795 49.01 -25.14 12.58
CA ALA A 795 49.47 -25.76 13.82
C ALA A 795 49.39 -24.78 15.00
N GLU A 796 49.90 -23.56 14.82
CA GLU A 796 49.83 -22.50 15.82
C GLU A 796 48.35 -22.13 16.18
N GLN A 797 47.49 -22.01 15.17
CA GLN A 797 46.07 -21.74 15.39
C GLN A 797 45.36 -22.89 16.13
N PHE A 798 45.70 -24.12 15.80
CA PHE A 798 45.12 -25.30 16.46
C PHE A 798 45.51 -25.34 17.95
N GLU A 799 46.80 -25.14 18.28
CA GLU A 799 47.27 -25.08 19.66
C GLU A 799 46.64 -23.93 20.45
N ALA A 800 46.53 -22.74 19.83
CA ALA A 800 45.89 -21.57 20.44
C ALA A 800 44.41 -21.82 20.75
N GLU A 801 43.63 -22.36 19.79
CA GLU A 801 42.20 -22.60 19.97
C GLU A 801 41.98 -23.80 20.92
N GLN A 802 42.80 -24.84 20.86
CA GLN A 802 42.75 -25.96 21.81
C GLN A 802 42.97 -25.45 23.24
N GLY A 803 43.96 -24.60 23.46
CA GLY A 803 44.17 -23.95 24.74
C GLY A 803 43.04 -23.04 25.17
N SER A 804 42.32 -22.44 24.23
CA SER A 804 41.11 -21.67 24.52
C SER A 804 39.96 -22.55 24.99
N VAL A 805 39.71 -23.66 24.30
CA VAL A 805 38.70 -24.67 24.69
C VAL A 805 39.00 -25.22 26.06
N GLU A 806 40.26 -25.62 26.33
CA GLU A 806 40.68 -26.14 27.64
C GLU A 806 40.48 -25.14 28.79
N ARG A 807 40.80 -23.87 28.57
CA ARG A 807 40.57 -22.79 29.55
C ARG A 807 39.09 -22.59 29.84
N LEU A 808 38.24 -22.56 28.79
CA LEU A 808 36.79 -22.38 28.94
C LEU A 808 36.13 -23.58 29.62
N GLN A 809 36.55 -24.80 29.27
CA GLN A 809 36.10 -26.05 29.94
C GLN A 809 36.57 -26.06 31.42
N GLY A 810 37.80 -25.70 31.71
CA GLY A 810 38.32 -25.58 33.07
C GLY A 810 37.55 -24.56 33.92
N ARG A 811 37.17 -23.43 33.31
CA ARG A 811 36.32 -22.42 33.96
C ARG A 811 34.92 -22.95 34.29
N LEU A 812 34.29 -23.68 33.37
CA LEU A 812 32.96 -24.29 33.57
C LEU A 812 32.98 -25.52 34.49
N ALA A 813 34.12 -26.21 34.62
CA ALA A 813 34.33 -27.30 35.57
C ALA A 813 34.53 -26.81 37.02
N ASN A 814 34.89 -25.55 37.20
CA ASN A 814 35.02 -24.95 38.53
C ASN A 814 33.67 -24.66 39.16
N LYS A 815 33.24 -25.50 40.11
CA LYS A 815 31.97 -25.35 40.80
C LYS A 815 31.80 -23.97 41.45
N SER A 816 32.84 -23.42 42.04
CA SER A 816 32.77 -22.11 42.68
C SER A 816 32.48 -20.99 41.67
N TYR A 817 32.97 -21.12 40.43
CA TYR A 817 32.64 -20.18 39.37
C TYR A 817 31.16 -20.33 38.91
N VAL A 818 30.72 -21.56 38.68
CA VAL A 818 29.35 -21.84 38.17
C VAL A 818 28.27 -21.46 39.19
N ASP A 819 28.54 -21.69 40.49
CA ASP A 819 27.56 -21.45 41.54
C ASP A 819 27.51 -19.97 41.98
N ASN A 820 28.58 -19.19 41.84
CA ASN A 820 28.68 -17.81 42.35
C ASN A 820 28.67 -16.72 41.25
N ALA A 821 28.85 -17.06 39.97
CA ALA A 821 28.83 -16.08 38.91
C ALA A 821 27.36 -15.82 38.45
N PRO A 822 27.04 -14.60 38.00
CA PRO A 822 25.70 -14.32 37.39
C PRO A 822 25.39 -15.30 36.28
N ALA A 823 24.12 -15.78 36.22
CA ALA A 823 23.66 -16.77 35.24
C ALA A 823 23.95 -16.35 33.80
N THR A 824 23.88 -15.03 33.49
CA THR A 824 24.19 -14.46 32.18
C THR A 824 25.66 -14.65 31.81
N ILE A 825 26.58 -14.55 32.77
CA ILE A 825 28.03 -14.73 32.55
C ILE A 825 28.35 -16.22 32.35
N VAL A 826 27.71 -17.12 33.09
CA VAL A 826 27.86 -18.57 32.88
C VAL A 826 27.32 -18.98 31.50
N ALA A 827 26.17 -18.44 31.09
CA ALA A 827 25.61 -18.68 29.76
C ALA A 827 26.51 -18.17 28.64
N GLU A 828 27.09 -16.99 28.82
CA GLU A 828 28.06 -16.42 27.87
C GLU A 828 29.32 -17.27 27.75
N THR A 829 29.83 -17.79 28.88
CA THR A 829 31.02 -18.69 28.88
C THR A 829 30.74 -20.01 28.17
N LYS A 830 29.48 -20.56 28.29
CA LYS A 830 29.05 -21.74 27.52
C LYS A 830 29.00 -21.45 26.03
N ARG A 831 28.42 -20.33 25.63
CA ARG A 831 28.36 -19.90 24.21
C ARG A 831 29.77 -19.76 23.62
N GLN A 832 30.70 -19.13 24.37
CA GLN A 832 32.10 -18.99 23.96
C GLN A 832 32.80 -20.35 23.82
N LEU A 833 32.44 -21.31 24.67
CA LEU A 833 33.00 -22.68 24.56
C LEU A 833 32.48 -23.37 23.28
N ASP A 834 31.20 -23.30 23.02
CA ASP A 834 30.59 -23.89 21.80
C ASP A 834 31.22 -23.28 20.53
N GLU A 835 31.38 -21.98 20.49
CA GLU A 835 32.08 -21.28 19.39
C GLU A 835 33.54 -21.68 19.22
N ALA A 836 34.28 -21.80 20.34
CA ALA A 836 35.68 -22.23 20.32
C ALA A 836 35.81 -23.69 19.85
N GLN A 837 34.89 -24.56 20.26
CA GLN A 837 34.86 -25.96 19.80
C GLN A 837 34.57 -26.07 18.29
N GLN A 838 33.64 -25.25 17.76
CA GLN A 838 33.35 -25.19 16.34
C GLN A 838 34.57 -24.71 15.54
N ARG A 839 35.28 -23.67 16.01
CA ARG A 839 36.52 -23.18 15.40
C ARG A 839 37.62 -24.23 15.44
N LEU A 840 37.79 -24.89 16.57
CA LEU A 840 38.78 -25.96 16.72
C LEU A 840 38.54 -27.11 15.75
N GLU A 841 37.28 -27.52 15.61
CA GLU A 841 36.87 -28.57 14.66
C GLU A 841 37.14 -28.14 13.21
N ALA A 842 36.80 -26.89 12.86
CA ALA A 842 37.09 -26.33 11.53
C ALA A 842 38.58 -26.33 11.21
N ILE A 843 39.45 -25.93 12.20
CA ILE A 843 40.91 -25.96 12.04
C ILE A 843 41.40 -27.40 11.93
N ARG A 844 40.78 -28.36 12.65
CA ARG A 844 41.16 -29.78 12.59
C ARG A 844 40.88 -30.35 11.19
N VAL A 845 39.69 -30.09 10.65
CA VAL A 845 39.31 -30.50 9.30
C VAL A 845 40.26 -29.90 8.25
N GLU A 846 40.59 -28.63 8.41
CA GLU A 846 41.54 -27.96 7.52
C GLU A 846 42.96 -28.55 7.61
N ARG A 847 43.44 -28.89 8.81
CA ARG A 847 44.75 -29.58 8.99
C ARG A 847 44.74 -30.95 8.29
N GLU A 848 43.67 -31.73 8.42
CA GLU A 848 43.55 -33.02 7.74
C GLU A 848 43.59 -32.90 6.20
N ARG A 849 42.97 -31.83 5.64
CA ARG A 849 43.03 -31.50 4.21
C ARG A 849 44.45 -31.22 3.73
N PHE A 850 45.32 -30.70 4.58
CA PHE A 850 46.72 -30.36 4.29
C PHE A 850 47.70 -31.49 4.62
N GLY A 851 47.21 -32.67 5.06
CA GLY A 851 48.06 -33.77 5.46
C GLY A 851 48.98 -33.45 6.65
N ALA A 852 48.53 -32.55 7.56
CA ALA A 852 49.32 -32.09 8.70
C ALA A 852 48.86 -32.72 10.03
#